data_b5fad563f0bfcde1cafcb93e1aa0693f
#
_entry.id   b5fad563f0bfcde1cafcb93e1aa0693f
#
_cell.length_a   1.000
_cell.length_b   1.000
_cell.length_c   1.000
_cell.angle_alpha   90.00
_cell.angle_beta   90.00
_cell.angle_gamma   90.00
#
_symmetry.space_group_name_H-M   'P 1'
#
loop_
_entity.id
_entity.type
_entity.pdbx_description
1 polymer ?
#
loop_
_entity_poly.entity_id
_entity_poly.type
_entity_poly.pdbx_seq_one_letter_code
_entity_poly.pdbx_strand_id
1 'polypeptide(L)'
;MTKQNIVVVGAGYAGVSATKFLAKKFKKDTDVTITLIDRHSYHTMMTELHEVAGGRVEPEAIQYDLQRLFSRKKNVKLVTDTVTGIDKENKVVKTLAGSYPFDQLILGMGGEPNDFGTPGVKENGFTLWSFDDAVKIRHHIEATVAKAAIEPDAEVRKAMLTFVVCGSGFTGIEMVGELIDWKDRLAKDAKIDPDEITLMVVEAMPTILNMLSRNDAAKAERYLEKKNVQLLLNSPIVEVAADHIKLKDGSEVPTHTLIWTAGVKATSDAADFGLEAARGSRLVANEYMQAKGYEDKNIYIIGDLVYYEETPNTPTPQIVQAAEQTGHTAAANIVADIKGGEKHAFKGNYQGFMVSIGAKWGVANLFDKIHLSGFLAIIMKHIVNLKYFFDIRSGYYMFQYIMHEIFHIKDDRSVARGHTSRYGNVLWSVPLRVFYGMVWLVESMKKIVGNGDYLKPSTWFGDGSWFTDKVVFPFPWLQEQVTTGASQATETATTAASGAADAAASGGADAATQAAHFGLSYAYGETPMQVFDHMPKWFESVMKFMMPNQEVALFMQKFMTIVEVCIALALIAGLFTWLSSAATIGLTIAFCLSGMFYWVNIWFIFVAFALMNGSGRTVGLDRWVIPWIQRKLGKAWYGTPKARYGGK
;
A
#
# COMPACT_ATOMS: atom_id res chain seq x y z
N MET A 1 12.79 31.79 23.33
CA MET A 1 12.75 30.49 24.07
C MET A 1 14.17 29.97 24.16
N THR A 2 14.56 29.32 25.24
CA THR A 2 15.85 28.60 25.32
C THR A 2 15.87 27.52 24.27
N LYS A 3 17.03 27.30 23.66
CA LYS A 3 17.20 26.24 22.62
C LYS A 3 16.81 24.88 23.21
N GLN A 4 15.99 24.12 22.51
CA GLN A 4 15.49 22.80 22.94
C GLN A 4 16.01 21.72 22.01
N ASN A 5 16.62 20.68 22.55
CA ASN A 5 17.11 19.53 21.83
C ASN A 5 16.23 18.33 22.17
N ILE A 6 15.46 17.84 21.20
CA ILE A 6 14.67 16.62 21.32
C ILE A 6 15.43 15.50 20.62
N VAL A 7 15.77 14.45 21.36
CA VAL A 7 16.44 13.27 20.80
C VAL A 7 15.43 12.11 20.75
N VAL A 8 15.32 11.47 19.61
CA VAL A 8 14.49 10.28 19.39
C VAL A 8 15.41 9.13 18.99
N VAL A 9 15.37 8.04 19.74
CA VAL A 9 16.17 6.83 19.49
C VAL A 9 15.27 5.75 18.94
N GLY A 10 15.61 5.26 17.73
CA GLY A 10 14.85 4.27 16.99
C GLY A 10 13.94 4.86 15.93
N ALA A 11 14.11 4.42 14.68
CA ALA A 11 13.31 4.81 13.52
C ALA A 11 12.30 3.71 13.09
N GLY A 12 11.78 2.94 14.06
CA GLY A 12 10.64 2.07 13.90
C GLY A 12 9.32 2.85 13.77
N TYR A 13 8.18 2.15 13.79
CA TYR A 13 6.85 2.78 13.67
C TYR A 13 6.63 3.91 14.70
N ALA A 14 6.96 3.65 15.97
CA ALA A 14 6.78 4.61 17.05
C ALA A 14 7.65 5.87 16.87
N GLY A 15 8.97 5.67 16.60
CA GLY A 15 9.91 6.78 16.46
C GLY A 15 9.68 7.63 15.22
N VAL A 16 9.34 7.01 14.08
CA VAL A 16 8.96 7.74 12.85
C VAL A 16 7.69 8.56 13.10
N SER A 17 6.65 7.97 13.71
CA SER A 17 5.40 8.66 14.04
C SER A 17 5.65 9.85 14.97
N ALA A 18 6.37 9.65 16.07
CA ALA A 18 6.73 10.70 17.02
C ALA A 18 7.52 11.84 16.34
N THR A 19 8.56 11.49 15.58
CA THR A 19 9.41 12.48 14.89
C THR A 19 8.62 13.28 13.85
N LYS A 20 7.74 12.64 13.08
CA LYS A 20 6.87 13.32 12.11
C LYS A 20 5.90 14.28 12.78
N PHE A 21 5.34 13.89 13.94
CA PHE A 21 4.46 14.74 14.72
C PHE A 21 5.19 15.95 15.28
N LEU A 22 6.32 15.75 15.94
CA LEU A 22 7.17 16.82 16.48
C LEU A 22 7.63 17.78 15.39
N ALA A 23 8.13 17.25 14.27
CA ALA A 23 8.57 18.05 13.14
C ALA A 23 7.47 18.95 12.54
N LYS A 24 6.20 18.51 12.61
CA LYS A 24 5.06 19.31 12.20
C LYS A 24 4.75 20.40 13.22
N LYS A 25 4.73 20.06 14.50
CA LYS A 25 4.36 20.98 15.59
C LYS A 25 5.37 22.10 15.79
N PHE A 26 6.65 21.79 15.60
CA PHE A 26 7.77 22.75 15.73
C PHE A 26 8.29 23.26 14.37
N LYS A 27 7.50 23.18 13.30
CA LYS A 27 7.93 23.61 11.95
C LYS A 27 8.39 25.06 11.88
N LYS A 28 7.81 25.93 12.72
CA LYS A 28 8.09 27.38 12.76
C LYS A 28 9.05 27.78 13.89
N ASP A 29 9.36 26.86 14.80
CA ASP A 29 10.14 27.13 16.00
C ASP A 29 11.63 26.84 15.70
N THR A 30 12.42 27.88 15.45
CA THR A 30 13.84 27.80 15.08
C THR A 30 14.73 27.33 16.23
N ASP A 31 14.24 27.48 17.46
CA ASP A 31 14.95 27.11 18.68
C ASP A 31 14.78 25.64 19.07
N VAL A 32 13.98 24.87 18.31
CA VAL A 32 13.76 23.43 18.56
C VAL A 32 14.46 22.60 17.50
N THR A 33 15.38 21.75 17.91
CA THR A 33 16.08 20.78 17.06
C THR A 33 15.61 19.37 17.42
N ILE A 34 15.23 18.57 16.43
CA ILE A 34 14.84 17.17 16.60
C ILE A 34 15.94 16.30 15.99
N THR A 35 16.56 15.43 16.77
CA THR A 35 17.57 14.48 16.29
C THR A 35 16.99 13.08 16.36
N LEU A 36 16.83 12.41 15.21
CA LEU A 36 16.44 11.01 15.11
C LEU A 36 17.69 10.16 14.91
N ILE A 37 17.95 9.25 15.83
CA ILE A 37 19.11 8.34 15.83
C ILE A 37 18.61 6.92 15.58
N ASP A 38 19.16 6.24 14.60
CA ASP A 38 18.92 4.82 14.34
C ASP A 38 20.19 4.15 13.80
N ARG A 39 20.36 2.86 14.05
CA ARG A 39 21.48 2.07 13.51
C ARG A 39 21.40 1.90 11.99
N HIS A 40 20.20 2.06 11.40
CA HIS A 40 19.94 1.96 9.97
C HIS A 40 19.56 3.31 9.37
N SER A 41 19.90 3.53 8.11
CA SER A 41 19.49 4.72 7.35
C SER A 41 18.08 4.63 6.78
N TYR A 42 17.34 3.58 7.12
CA TYR A 42 16.01 3.28 6.60
C TYR A 42 15.06 2.82 7.71
N HIS A 43 13.79 3.08 7.50
CA HIS A 43 12.68 2.49 8.25
C HIS A 43 12.26 1.18 7.57
N THR A 44 12.13 0.10 8.33
CA THR A 44 11.66 -1.20 7.83
C THR A 44 10.16 -1.37 8.10
N MET A 45 9.41 -1.78 7.08
CA MET A 45 8.03 -2.21 7.26
C MET A 45 8.01 -3.64 7.81
N MET A 46 8.13 -3.75 9.14
CA MET A 46 8.28 -5.02 9.86
C MET A 46 7.10 -5.99 9.62
N THR A 47 5.92 -5.44 9.35
CA THR A 47 4.72 -6.23 9.04
C THR A 47 4.80 -7.00 7.72
N GLU A 48 5.78 -6.71 6.86
CA GLU A 48 5.95 -7.34 5.55
C GLU A 48 7.23 -8.20 5.45
N LEU A 49 7.90 -8.48 6.59
CA LEU A 49 9.10 -9.32 6.62
C LEU A 49 8.86 -10.74 6.06
N HIS A 50 7.69 -11.31 6.35
CA HIS A 50 7.29 -12.63 5.85
C HIS A 50 7.22 -12.68 4.32
N GLU A 51 6.88 -11.57 3.66
CA GLU A 51 6.82 -11.49 2.19
C GLU A 51 8.20 -11.54 1.55
N VAL A 52 9.18 -10.91 2.20
CA VAL A 52 10.59 -10.99 1.79
C VAL A 52 11.13 -12.39 2.03
N ALA A 53 10.89 -12.95 3.23
CA ALA A 53 11.32 -14.30 3.61
C ALA A 53 10.72 -15.37 2.70
N GLY A 54 9.46 -15.20 2.27
CA GLY A 54 8.77 -16.05 1.30
C GLY A 54 9.10 -15.76 -0.16
N GLY A 55 10.03 -14.84 -0.45
CA GLY A 55 10.45 -14.50 -1.82
C GLY A 55 9.34 -13.94 -2.69
N ARG A 56 8.29 -13.32 -2.11
CA ARG A 56 7.19 -12.70 -2.84
C ARG A 56 7.53 -11.31 -3.34
N VAL A 57 8.10 -10.49 -2.48
CA VAL A 57 8.57 -9.14 -2.80
C VAL A 57 10.08 -9.05 -2.77
N GLU A 58 10.62 -8.10 -3.52
CA GLU A 58 12.05 -7.82 -3.45
C GLU A 58 12.39 -7.18 -2.11
N PRO A 59 13.58 -7.50 -1.54
CA PRO A 59 13.95 -7.03 -0.20
C PRO A 59 13.85 -5.52 0.00
N GLU A 60 14.19 -4.73 -1.02
CA GLU A 60 14.15 -3.27 -0.96
C GLU A 60 12.71 -2.69 -0.89
N ALA A 61 11.70 -3.49 -1.20
CA ALA A 61 10.31 -3.05 -1.20
C ALA A 61 9.82 -2.61 0.20
N ILE A 62 10.40 -3.19 1.25
CA ILE A 62 10.03 -2.93 2.65
C ILE A 62 10.98 -1.96 3.37
N GLN A 63 11.99 -1.41 2.68
CA GLN A 63 12.95 -0.45 3.24
C GLN A 63 12.67 0.96 2.75
N TYR A 64 12.43 1.87 3.68
CA TYR A 64 12.09 3.26 3.39
C TYR A 64 13.18 4.20 3.89
N ASP A 65 13.96 4.76 2.97
CA ASP A 65 15.07 5.68 3.24
C ASP A 65 14.63 6.86 4.11
N LEU A 66 15.28 7.06 5.25
CA LEU A 66 14.93 8.10 6.22
C LEU A 66 15.19 9.51 5.66
N GLN A 67 16.23 9.71 4.85
CA GLN A 67 16.50 11.03 4.26
C GLN A 67 15.35 11.43 3.34
N ARG A 68 14.83 10.49 2.55
CA ARG A 68 13.68 10.74 1.70
C ARG A 68 12.41 10.93 2.52
N LEU A 69 12.20 10.11 3.54
CA LEU A 69 11.03 10.18 4.43
C LEU A 69 10.94 11.53 5.14
N PHE A 70 12.08 12.12 5.50
CA PHE A 70 12.17 13.42 6.19
C PHE A 70 12.68 14.57 5.31
N SER A 71 12.80 14.42 4.00
CA SER A 71 13.38 15.40 3.06
C SER A 71 12.80 16.82 3.16
N ARG A 72 11.53 16.94 3.56
CA ARG A 72 10.83 18.24 3.71
C ARG A 72 10.78 18.74 5.15
N LYS A 73 11.58 18.16 6.07
CA LYS A 73 11.60 18.48 7.49
C LYS A 73 12.94 19.09 7.89
N LYS A 74 13.09 20.42 7.70
CA LYS A 74 14.35 21.15 7.95
C LYS A 74 14.77 21.15 9.43
N ASN A 75 13.84 20.94 10.36
CA ASN A 75 14.06 20.88 11.81
C ASN A 75 14.39 19.47 12.32
N VAL A 76 14.55 18.48 11.44
CA VAL A 76 14.95 17.12 11.80
C VAL A 76 16.36 16.84 11.31
N LYS A 77 17.23 16.44 12.23
CA LYS A 77 18.56 15.92 11.98
C LYS A 77 18.53 14.40 12.06
N LEU A 78 18.97 13.71 11.01
CA LEU A 78 19.07 12.26 10.97
C LEU A 78 20.50 11.83 11.29
N VAL A 79 20.64 10.88 12.18
CA VAL A 79 21.92 10.29 12.60
C VAL A 79 21.82 8.78 12.44
N THR A 80 22.69 8.21 11.60
CA THR A 80 22.82 6.75 11.48
C THR A 80 23.97 6.32 12.37
N ASP A 81 23.63 5.82 13.57
CA ASP A 81 24.59 5.42 14.58
C ASP A 81 23.91 4.48 15.61
N THR A 82 24.73 3.70 16.34
CA THR A 82 24.26 2.80 17.38
C THR A 82 24.37 3.46 18.75
N VAL A 83 23.25 3.53 19.47
CA VAL A 83 23.23 4.02 20.85
C VAL A 83 23.83 2.97 21.77
N THR A 84 24.80 3.39 22.58
CA THR A 84 25.55 2.53 23.51
C THR A 84 25.21 2.81 24.98
N GLY A 85 24.53 3.93 25.28
CA GLY A 85 24.17 4.26 26.65
C GLY A 85 23.50 5.62 26.80
N ILE A 86 22.96 5.87 27.98
CA ILE A 86 22.29 7.12 28.35
C ILE A 86 22.85 7.61 29.68
N ASP A 87 23.40 8.80 29.66
CA ASP A 87 23.72 9.54 30.86
C ASP A 87 22.51 10.38 31.29
N LYS A 88 21.75 9.85 32.23
CA LYS A 88 20.46 10.45 32.65
C LYS A 88 20.67 11.72 33.44
N GLU A 89 21.77 11.82 34.21
CA GLU A 89 22.06 12.99 35.06
C GLU A 89 22.51 14.18 34.21
N ASN A 90 23.40 13.92 33.24
CA ASN A 90 23.90 14.97 32.35
C ASN A 90 23.03 15.15 31.09
N LYS A 91 21.96 14.37 30.95
CA LYS A 91 21.03 14.37 29.81
C LYS A 91 21.74 14.20 28.46
N VAL A 92 22.52 13.13 28.29
CA VAL A 92 23.30 12.85 27.09
C VAL A 92 23.05 11.43 26.62
N VAL A 93 22.70 11.27 25.36
CA VAL A 93 22.69 9.98 24.66
C VAL A 93 24.08 9.73 24.09
N LYS A 94 24.69 8.59 24.41
CA LYS A 94 25.98 8.13 23.91
C LYS A 94 25.80 7.16 22.77
N THR A 95 26.57 7.33 21.69
CA THR A 95 26.60 6.47 20.54
C THR A 95 28.03 6.01 20.24
N LEU A 96 28.21 5.11 19.29
CA LEU A 96 29.56 4.66 18.89
C LEU A 96 30.43 5.83 18.41
N ALA A 97 29.88 6.76 17.65
CA ALA A 97 30.62 7.83 17.00
C ALA A 97 30.51 9.21 17.72
N GLY A 98 29.61 9.36 18.72
CA GLY A 98 29.41 10.65 19.33
C GLY A 98 28.52 10.69 20.56
N SER A 99 28.15 11.91 20.96
CA SER A 99 27.27 12.16 22.08
C SER A 99 26.26 13.25 21.74
N TYR A 100 25.02 13.08 22.17
CA TYR A 100 23.91 13.97 21.81
C TYR A 100 23.20 14.44 23.08
N PRO A 101 23.40 15.72 23.49
CA PRO A 101 22.67 16.29 24.62
C PRO A 101 21.17 16.43 24.28
N PHE A 102 20.33 16.20 25.27
CA PHE A 102 18.88 16.32 25.13
C PHE A 102 18.24 17.12 26.25
N ASP A 103 17.20 17.85 25.94
CA ASP A 103 16.24 18.41 26.89
C ASP A 103 15.03 17.47 27.05
N GLN A 104 14.72 16.75 25.97
CA GLN A 104 13.65 15.72 25.88
C GLN A 104 14.21 14.51 25.14
N LEU A 105 13.99 13.32 25.68
CA LEU A 105 14.44 12.04 25.08
C LEU A 105 13.27 11.09 24.87
N ILE A 106 13.18 10.52 23.68
CA ILE A 106 12.25 9.44 23.36
C ILE A 106 13.05 8.17 23.06
N LEU A 107 12.75 7.09 23.77
CA LEU A 107 13.31 5.76 23.57
C LEU A 107 12.29 4.87 22.88
N GLY A 108 12.53 4.51 21.61
CA GLY A 108 11.67 3.67 20.78
C GLY A 108 12.45 2.61 20.02
N MET A 109 13.38 1.93 20.71
CA MET A 109 14.29 0.94 20.11
C MET A 109 13.60 -0.40 19.78
N GLY A 110 12.35 -0.57 20.16
CA GLY A 110 11.56 -1.75 19.84
C GLY A 110 11.89 -2.98 20.69
N GLY A 111 11.68 -4.16 20.10
CA GLY A 111 11.90 -5.44 20.74
C GLY A 111 12.91 -6.30 19.99
N GLU A 112 12.99 -7.56 20.42
CA GLU A 112 13.79 -8.61 19.80
C GLU A 112 13.09 -9.98 20.01
N PRO A 113 13.43 -11.02 19.24
CA PRO A 113 12.87 -12.36 19.45
C PRO A 113 13.17 -12.90 20.84
N ASN A 114 12.22 -13.62 21.40
CA ASN A 114 12.38 -14.32 22.66
C ASN A 114 12.52 -15.82 22.40
N ASP A 115 13.67 -16.37 22.71
CA ASP A 115 13.97 -17.80 22.59
C ASP A 115 13.49 -18.61 23.81
N PHE A 116 12.99 -17.93 24.86
CA PHE A 116 12.59 -18.52 26.16
C PHE A 116 13.68 -19.38 26.82
N GLY A 117 14.95 -19.20 26.41
CA GLY A 117 16.07 -20.02 26.87
C GLY A 117 16.07 -21.44 26.30
N THR A 118 15.36 -21.70 25.21
CA THR A 118 15.33 -23.00 24.55
C THR A 118 16.69 -23.28 23.90
N PRO A 119 17.38 -24.37 24.30
CA PRO A 119 18.69 -24.72 23.75
C PRO A 119 18.68 -24.89 22.23
N GLY A 120 19.70 -24.37 21.57
CA GLY A 120 19.92 -24.53 20.14
C GLY A 120 19.12 -23.60 19.23
N VAL A 121 18.19 -22.80 19.76
CA VAL A 121 17.40 -21.85 18.93
C VAL A 121 18.29 -20.81 18.27
N LYS A 122 19.28 -20.26 18.99
CA LYS A 122 20.20 -19.23 18.45
C LYS A 122 21.16 -19.79 17.40
N GLU A 123 21.60 -21.03 17.60
CA GLU A 123 22.59 -21.71 16.77
C GLU A 123 21.98 -22.31 15.51
N ASN A 124 20.79 -22.91 15.61
CA ASN A 124 20.17 -23.73 14.57
C ASN A 124 18.82 -23.21 14.05
N GLY A 125 18.22 -22.24 14.73
CA GLY A 125 16.96 -21.63 14.30
C GLY A 125 17.16 -20.35 13.50
N PHE A 126 16.14 -19.97 12.75
CA PHE A 126 16.04 -18.69 12.03
C PHE A 126 14.97 -17.82 12.69
N THR A 127 15.34 -16.67 13.19
CA THR A 127 14.36 -15.69 13.66
C THR A 127 13.81 -14.88 12.47
N LEU A 128 12.56 -14.45 12.55
CA LEU A 128 11.96 -13.55 11.56
C LEU A 128 11.66 -12.19 12.24
N TRP A 129 12.70 -11.40 12.45
CA TRP A 129 12.59 -10.14 13.18
C TRP A 129 13.24 -8.95 12.47
N SER A 130 14.29 -9.17 11.72
CA SER A 130 14.99 -8.13 10.99
C SER A 130 14.90 -8.34 9.48
N PHE A 131 15.24 -7.30 8.73
CA PHE A 131 15.40 -7.40 7.29
C PHE A 131 16.43 -8.48 6.89
N ASP A 132 17.56 -8.50 7.59
CA ASP A 132 18.63 -9.49 7.32
C ASP A 132 18.16 -10.92 7.64
N ASP A 133 17.34 -11.10 8.67
CA ASP A 133 16.73 -12.40 8.99
C ASP A 133 15.81 -12.87 7.85
N ALA A 134 14.97 -12.00 7.33
CA ALA A 134 14.07 -12.35 6.23
C ALA A 134 14.86 -12.78 4.97
N VAL A 135 15.93 -12.07 4.65
CA VAL A 135 16.83 -12.40 3.52
C VAL A 135 17.56 -13.72 3.75
N LYS A 136 18.05 -13.97 4.98
CA LYS A 136 18.68 -15.24 5.35
C LYS A 136 17.73 -16.42 5.22
N ILE A 137 16.50 -16.30 5.70
CA ILE A 137 15.46 -17.34 5.57
C ILE A 137 15.21 -17.64 4.10
N ARG A 138 15.00 -16.62 3.27
CA ARG A 138 14.80 -16.79 1.83
C ARG A 138 15.91 -17.58 1.17
N HIS A 139 17.16 -17.14 1.35
CA HIS A 139 18.31 -17.81 0.75
C HIS A 139 18.53 -19.23 1.29
N HIS A 140 18.29 -19.44 2.59
CA HIS A 140 18.38 -20.76 3.20
C HIS A 140 17.37 -21.73 2.59
N ILE A 141 16.11 -21.34 2.46
CA ILE A 141 15.05 -22.16 1.86
C ILE A 141 15.40 -22.51 0.41
N GLU A 142 15.78 -21.51 -0.40
CA GLU A 142 16.18 -21.73 -1.80
C GLU A 142 17.36 -22.71 -1.91
N ALA A 143 18.39 -22.53 -1.09
CA ALA A 143 19.56 -23.39 -1.08
C ALA A 143 19.25 -24.81 -0.58
N THR A 144 18.40 -24.94 0.45
CA THR A 144 18.04 -26.24 1.04
C THR A 144 17.20 -27.06 0.06
N VAL A 145 16.23 -26.47 -0.61
CA VAL A 145 15.44 -27.16 -1.65
C VAL A 145 16.33 -27.59 -2.82
N ALA A 146 17.26 -26.74 -3.26
CA ALA A 146 18.21 -27.10 -4.32
C ALA A 146 19.14 -28.26 -3.94
N LYS A 147 19.59 -28.31 -2.69
CA LYS A 147 20.39 -29.43 -2.16
C LYS A 147 19.56 -30.70 -2.04
N ALA A 148 18.35 -30.61 -1.51
CA ALA A 148 17.47 -31.77 -1.37
C ALA A 148 17.13 -32.41 -2.72
N ALA A 149 17.10 -31.66 -3.82
CA ALA A 149 16.84 -32.19 -5.15
C ALA A 149 17.86 -33.22 -5.62
N ILE A 150 19.09 -33.19 -5.10
CA ILE A 150 20.20 -34.11 -5.44
C ILE A 150 20.61 -35.01 -4.27
N GLU A 151 19.93 -34.92 -3.12
CA GLU A 151 20.20 -35.75 -1.95
C GLU A 151 19.71 -37.18 -2.20
N PRO A 152 20.63 -38.20 -2.12
CA PRO A 152 20.28 -39.59 -2.38
C PRO A 152 19.60 -40.28 -1.19
N ASP A 153 19.86 -39.83 0.04
CA ASP A 153 19.23 -40.38 1.24
C ASP A 153 17.82 -39.83 1.40
N ALA A 154 16.85 -40.73 1.37
CA ALA A 154 15.44 -40.35 1.41
C ALA A 154 15.01 -39.70 2.74
N GLU A 155 15.58 -40.12 3.88
CA GLU A 155 15.23 -39.54 5.19
C GLU A 155 15.86 -38.16 5.36
N VAL A 156 17.13 -37.99 4.95
CA VAL A 156 17.81 -36.70 4.93
C VAL A 156 17.11 -35.73 3.98
N ARG A 157 16.75 -36.20 2.77
CA ARG A 157 15.99 -35.42 1.79
C ARG A 157 14.66 -34.96 2.36
N LYS A 158 13.91 -35.83 3.04
CA LYS A 158 12.65 -35.52 3.68
C LYS A 158 12.82 -34.47 4.79
N ALA A 159 13.85 -34.61 5.64
CA ALA A 159 14.18 -33.64 6.67
C ALA A 159 14.52 -32.26 6.08
N MET A 160 15.28 -32.20 4.98
CA MET A 160 15.59 -30.97 4.26
C MET A 160 14.34 -30.29 3.68
N LEU A 161 13.35 -31.07 3.22
CA LEU A 161 12.11 -30.57 2.63
C LEU A 161 10.98 -30.35 3.66
N THR A 162 11.27 -30.54 4.95
CA THR A 162 10.35 -30.25 6.05
C THR A 162 10.66 -28.86 6.62
N PHE A 163 9.77 -27.89 6.41
CA PHE A 163 9.89 -26.54 6.92
C PHE A 163 8.98 -26.35 8.14
N VAL A 164 9.57 -26.02 9.26
CA VAL A 164 8.88 -25.86 10.55
C VAL A 164 8.83 -24.40 10.94
N VAL A 165 7.64 -23.88 11.23
CA VAL A 165 7.41 -22.56 11.82
C VAL A 165 7.00 -22.75 13.28
N CYS A 166 7.80 -22.23 14.22
CA CYS A 166 7.49 -22.23 15.65
C CYS A 166 6.74 -20.98 16.04
N GLY A 167 5.56 -21.16 16.63
CA GLY A 167 4.64 -20.09 17.02
C GLY A 167 3.55 -19.84 15.99
N SER A 168 2.32 -19.83 16.46
CA SER A 168 1.12 -19.64 15.65
C SER A 168 0.45 -18.27 15.84
N GLY A 169 1.24 -17.28 16.26
CA GLY A 169 0.86 -15.86 16.22
C GLY A 169 0.75 -15.33 14.79
N PHE A 170 0.50 -14.04 14.63
CA PHE A 170 0.36 -13.42 13.30
C PHE A 170 1.57 -13.71 12.41
N THR A 171 2.79 -13.42 12.88
CA THR A 171 4.02 -13.61 12.10
C THR A 171 4.22 -15.05 11.63
N GLY A 172 3.98 -16.04 12.50
CA GLY A 172 4.14 -17.46 12.12
C GLY A 172 3.11 -17.91 11.10
N ILE A 173 1.86 -17.50 11.26
CA ILE A 173 0.78 -17.84 10.32
C ILE A 173 0.99 -17.12 8.98
N GLU A 174 1.48 -15.89 8.97
CA GLU A 174 1.85 -15.17 7.75
C GLU A 174 3.02 -15.83 7.05
N MET A 175 4.06 -16.25 7.79
CA MET A 175 5.21 -16.94 7.23
C MET A 175 4.83 -18.28 6.58
N VAL A 176 4.06 -19.12 7.27
CA VAL A 176 3.61 -20.39 6.65
C VAL A 176 2.69 -20.14 5.46
N GLY A 177 1.92 -19.05 5.48
CA GLY A 177 1.10 -18.60 4.35
C GLY A 177 1.94 -18.30 3.11
N GLU A 178 3.07 -17.62 3.26
CA GLU A 178 4.01 -17.37 2.16
C GLU A 178 4.65 -18.67 1.66
N LEU A 179 4.99 -19.60 2.55
CA LEU A 179 5.52 -20.90 2.16
C LEU A 179 4.50 -21.72 1.36
N ILE A 180 3.22 -21.68 1.71
CA ILE A 180 2.14 -22.31 0.93
C ILE A 180 2.12 -21.79 -0.51
N ASP A 181 2.19 -20.49 -0.68
CA ASP A 181 2.13 -19.86 -2.00
C ASP A 181 3.45 -20.02 -2.79
N TRP A 182 4.58 -20.27 -2.11
CA TRP A 182 5.88 -20.42 -2.72
C TRP A 182 6.24 -21.88 -3.09
N LYS A 183 5.64 -22.85 -2.40
CA LYS A 183 5.89 -24.29 -2.50
C LYS A 183 5.98 -24.80 -3.95
N ASP A 184 4.95 -24.51 -4.76
CA ASP A 184 4.87 -24.99 -6.15
C ASP A 184 6.01 -24.44 -7.02
N ARG A 185 6.41 -23.20 -6.78
CA ARG A 185 7.49 -22.57 -7.51
C ARG A 185 8.86 -23.13 -7.10
N LEU A 186 9.09 -23.28 -5.79
CA LEU A 186 10.32 -23.90 -5.27
C LEU A 186 10.52 -25.30 -5.86
N ALA A 187 9.47 -26.12 -5.83
CA ALA A 187 9.50 -27.47 -6.38
C ALA A 187 9.76 -27.48 -7.88
N LYS A 188 9.11 -26.60 -8.63
CA LYS A 188 9.32 -26.46 -10.08
C LYS A 188 10.73 -26.04 -10.43
N ASP A 189 11.29 -25.06 -9.71
CA ASP A 189 12.64 -24.54 -9.95
C ASP A 189 13.70 -25.61 -9.64
N ALA A 190 13.48 -26.42 -8.60
CA ALA A 190 14.33 -27.55 -8.20
C ALA A 190 14.02 -28.86 -8.95
N LYS A 191 12.96 -28.92 -9.76
CA LYS A 191 12.50 -30.11 -10.50
C LYS A 191 12.16 -31.31 -9.60
N ILE A 192 11.53 -31.06 -8.47
CA ILE A 192 11.01 -32.05 -7.53
C ILE A 192 9.49 -32.01 -7.50
N ASP A 193 8.86 -33.03 -6.89
CA ASP A 193 7.43 -33.03 -6.67
C ASP A 193 7.06 -32.01 -5.55
N PRO A 194 6.12 -31.10 -5.77
CA PRO A 194 5.65 -30.22 -4.70
C PRO A 194 5.19 -30.97 -3.43
N ASP A 195 4.66 -32.17 -3.56
CA ASP A 195 4.17 -32.95 -2.41
C ASP A 195 5.29 -33.51 -1.53
N GLU A 196 6.55 -33.48 -1.98
CA GLU A 196 7.70 -33.78 -1.13
C GLU A 196 7.96 -32.67 -0.08
N ILE A 197 7.54 -31.42 -0.34
CA ILE A 197 7.71 -30.31 0.59
C ILE A 197 6.62 -30.36 1.67
N THR A 198 7.02 -30.55 2.91
CA THR A 198 6.15 -30.55 4.08
C THR A 198 6.22 -29.21 4.81
N LEU A 199 5.05 -28.62 5.11
CA LEU A 199 4.93 -27.41 5.89
C LEU A 199 4.29 -27.70 7.23
N MET A 200 4.91 -27.22 8.31
CA MET A 200 4.47 -27.53 9.67
C MET A 200 4.46 -26.28 10.55
N VAL A 201 3.45 -26.14 11.37
CA VAL A 201 3.39 -25.14 12.44
C VAL A 201 3.42 -25.87 13.79
N VAL A 202 4.37 -25.50 14.63
CA VAL A 202 4.50 -26.04 15.99
C VAL A 202 4.12 -24.96 17.01
N GLU A 203 3.14 -25.27 17.86
CA GLU A 203 2.57 -24.33 18.82
C GLU A 203 2.47 -24.98 20.21
N ALA A 204 2.93 -24.24 21.22
CA ALA A 204 2.84 -24.66 22.61
C ALA A 204 1.42 -24.60 23.19
N MET A 205 0.58 -23.74 22.62
CA MET A 205 -0.80 -23.51 23.04
C MET A 205 -1.76 -24.48 22.33
N PRO A 206 -2.99 -24.67 22.87
CA PRO A 206 -3.98 -25.58 22.27
C PRO A 206 -4.65 -25.03 21.00
N THR A 207 -4.42 -23.78 20.65
CA THR A 207 -5.06 -23.11 19.51
C THR A 207 -4.13 -22.13 18.84
N ILE A 208 -4.34 -21.87 17.55
CA ILE A 208 -3.63 -20.83 16.81
C ILE A 208 -4.30 -19.46 16.99
N LEU A 209 -3.58 -18.38 16.66
CA LEU A 209 -4.09 -17.00 16.56
C LEU A 209 -4.92 -16.59 17.79
N ASN A 210 -4.38 -16.78 18.99
CA ASN A 210 -5.09 -16.55 20.26
C ASN A 210 -5.61 -15.12 20.46
N MET A 211 -5.15 -14.16 19.67
CA MET A 211 -5.63 -12.77 19.68
C MET A 211 -6.87 -12.53 18.82
N LEU A 212 -7.26 -13.50 18.00
CA LEU A 212 -8.49 -13.45 17.21
C LEU A 212 -9.64 -14.19 17.92
N SER A 213 -10.86 -13.90 17.48
CA SER A 213 -12.02 -14.70 17.89
C SER A 213 -11.83 -16.17 17.49
N ARG A 214 -12.37 -17.11 18.29
CA ARG A 214 -12.27 -18.54 17.96
C ARG A 214 -12.88 -18.88 16.59
N ASN A 215 -13.94 -18.18 16.19
CA ASN A 215 -14.55 -18.37 14.88
C ASN A 215 -13.62 -17.97 13.73
N ASP A 216 -12.87 -16.89 13.89
CA ASP A 216 -11.94 -16.43 12.86
C ASP A 216 -10.67 -17.28 12.83
N ALA A 217 -10.14 -17.67 14.01
CA ALA A 217 -9.03 -18.61 14.10
C ALA A 217 -9.39 -19.97 13.46
N ALA A 218 -10.59 -20.50 13.71
CA ALA A 218 -11.06 -21.75 13.09
C ALA A 218 -11.20 -21.68 11.57
N LYS A 219 -11.44 -20.47 10.98
CA LYS A 219 -11.39 -20.29 9.51
C LYS A 219 -9.95 -20.41 9.01
N ALA A 220 -8.98 -19.85 9.75
CA ALA A 220 -7.57 -19.96 9.41
C ALA A 220 -7.06 -21.41 9.53
N GLU A 221 -7.41 -22.11 10.61
CA GLU A 221 -7.09 -23.54 10.81
C GLU A 221 -7.56 -24.38 9.61
N ARG A 222 -8.85 -24.29 9.27
CA ARG A 222 -9.41 -25.01 8.11
C ARG A 222 -8.73 -24.65 6.78
N TYR A 223 -8.30 -23.41 6.62
CA TYR A 223 -7.58 -23.02 5.42
C TYR A 223 -6.17 -23.63 5.37
N LEU A 224 -5.45 -23.65 6.49
CA LEU A 224 -4.13 -24.27 6.62
C LEU A 224 -4.20 -25.78 6.38
N GLU A 225 -5.18 -26.46 7.00
CA GLU A 225 -5.44 -27.90 6.80
C GLU A 225 -5.75 -28.22 5.33
N LYS A 226 -6.62 -27.41 4.69
CA LYS A 226 -6.93 -27.55 3.24
C LYS A 226 -5.69 -27.39 2.36
N LYS A 227 -4.66 -26.70 2.86
CA LYS A 227 -3.37 -26.50 2.18
C LYS A 227 -2.31 -27.53 2.60
N ASN A 228 -2.72 -28.60 3.28
CA ASN A 228 -1.86 -29.66 3.78
C ASN A 228 -0.75 -29.16 4.70
N VAL A 229 -1.01 -28.12 5.50
CA VAL A 229 -0.12 -27.69 6.58
C VAL A 229 -0.40 -28.55 7.82
N GLN A 230 0.65 -29.12 8.38
CA GLN A 230 0.56 -29.90 9.61
C GLN A 230 0.57 -28.94 10.82
N LEU A 231 -0.47 -29.01 11.68
CA LEU A 231 -0.57 -28.21 12.90
C LEU A 231 -0.27 -29.11 14.11
N LEU A 232 0.87 -28.91 14.76
CA LEU A 232 1.24 -29.54 16.00
C LEU A 232 0.94 -28.58 17.17
N LEU A 233 -0.23 -28.72 17.73
CA LEU A 233 -0.70 -27.93 18.89
C LEU A 233 -0.37 -28.63 20.20
N ASN A 234 -0.31 -27.89 21.31
CA ASN A 234 0.14 -28.40 22.63
C ASN A 234 1.55 -29.02 22.58
N SER A 235 2.39 -28.58 21.68
CA SER A 235 3.68 -29.20 21.35
C SER A 235 4.85 -28.22 21.57
N PRO A 236 5.21 -27.88 22.81
CA PRO A 236 6.35 -26.99 23.07
C PRO A 236 7.65 -27.61 22.60
N ILE A 237 8.46 -26.85 21.87
CA ILE A 237 9.83 -27.22 21.50
C ILE A 237 10.72 -27.04 22.73
N VAL A 238 11.51 -28.06 23.06
CA VAL A 238 12.43 -28.06 24.22
C VAL A 238 13.91 -28.05 23.82
N GLU A 239 14.21 -28.42 22.57
CA GLU A 239 15.59 -28.41 22.03
C GLU A 239 15.55 -28.26 20.52
N VAL A 240 16.56 -27.61 19.96
CA VAL A 240 16.74 -27.42 18.51
C VAL A 240 18.13 -27.88 18.11
N ALA A 241 18.19 -28.95 17.35
CA ALA A 241 19.43 -29.46 16.73
C ALA A 241 19.58 -28.97 15.28
N ALA A 242 20.68 -29.30 14.63
CA ALA A 242 20.93 -28.89 13.25
C ALA A 242 20.04 -29.63 12.22
N ASP A 243 19.53 -30.80 12.58
CA ASP A 243 18.79 -31.72 11.71
C ASP A 243 17.41 -32.13 12.26
N HIS A 244 17.07 -31.72 13.48
CA HIS A 244 15.76 -31.98 14.06
C HIS A 244 15.39 -30.98 15.18
N ILE A 245 14.11 -30.96 15.55
CA ILE A 245 13.62 -30.34 16.78
C ILE A 245 13.05 -31.40 17.70
N LYS A 246 13.19 -31.20 19.02
CA LYS A 246 12.65 -32.09 20.04
C LYS A 246 11.47 -31.41 20.76
N LEU A 247 10.37 -32.14 20.87
CA LEU A 247 9.16 -31.71 21.56
C LEU A 247 9.15 -32.16 23.01
N LYS A 248 8.33 -31.52 23.83
CA LYS A 248 8.20 -31.80 25.28
C LYS A 248 7.76 -33.22 25.59
N ASP A 249 7.00 -33.86 24.72
CA ASP A 249 6.55 -35.25 24.85
C ASP A 249 7.66 -36.28 24.51
N GLY A 250 8.83 -35.81 24.11
CA GLY A 250 9.99 -36.62 23.72
C GLY A 250 10.03 -36.99 22.25
N SER A 251 9.03 -36.63 21.45
CA SER A 251 9.07 -36.87 20.00
C SER A 251 10.04 -35.90 19.32
N GLU A 252 10.61 -36.36 18.20
CA GLU A 252 11.52 -35.58 17.37
C GLU A 252 10.91 -35.36 15.98
N VAL A 253 11.10 -34.16 15.45
CA VAL A 253 10.69 -33.81 14.09
C VAL A 253 11.93 -33.51 13.28
N PRO A 254 12.30 -34.37 12.32
CA PRO A 254 13.43 -34.14 11.43
C PRO A 254 13.18 -32.91 10.56
N THR A 255 14.08 -31.94 10.64
CA THR A 255 14.04 -30.69 9.83
C THR A 255 15.40 -30.01 9.85
N HIS A 256 15.78 -29.40 8.73
CA HIS A 256 16.94 -28.50 8.64
C HIS A 256 16.52 -27.02 8.65
N THR A 257 15.22 -26.73 8.82
CA THR A 257 14.69 -25.36 8.74
C THR A 257 13.64 -25.15 9.82
N LEU A 258 14.05 -24.52 10.90
CA LEU A 258 13.15 -24.01 11.93
C LEU A 258 13.09 -22.47 11.86
N ILE A 259 11.92 -21.91 11.57
CA ILE A 259 11.68 -20.49 11.62
C ILE A 259 10.99 -20.17 12.96
N TRP A 260 11.71 -19.45 13.84
CA TRP A 260 11.27 -19.14 15.19
C TRP A 260 10.52 -17.79 15.21
N THR A 261 9.23 -17.84 15.47
CA THR A 261 8.36 -16.65 15.58
C THR A 261 7.64 -16.58 16.93
N ALA A 262 8.03 -17.42 17.88
CA ALA A 262 7.41 -17.52 19.20
C ALA A 262 7.95 -16.44 20.14
N GLY A 263 7.13 -15.44 20.43
CA GLY A 263 7.37 -14.44 21.46
C GLY A 263 8.31 -13.30 21.09
N VAL A 264 8.08 -12.18 21.76
CA VAL A 264 8.85 -10.93 21.65
C VAL A 264 9.18 -10.44 23.04
N LYS A 265 10.39 -9.94 23.24
CA LYS A 265 10.82 -9.20 24.45
C LYS A 265 11.37 -7.85 24.03
N ALA A 266 11.56 -6.92 24.98
CA ALA A 266 12.26 -5.68 24.71
C ALA A 266 13.70 -5.95 24.28
N THR A 267 14.26 -5.04 23.48
CA THR A 267 15.66 -5.17 23.02
C THR A 267 16.62 -5.20 24.21
N SER A 268 17.57 -6.10 24.17
CA SER A 268 18.66 -6.20 25.15
C SER A 268 19.56 -4.96 25.17
N ASP A 269 19.63 -4.21 24.07
CA ASP A 269 20.37 -2.95 23.97
C ASP A 269 19.91 -1.89 25.01
N ALA A 270 18.68 -2.01 25.54
CA ALA A 270 18.12 -1.10 26.53
C ALA A 270 18.33 -1.56 27.99
N ALA A 271 18.83 -2.75 28.23
CA ALA A 271 18.98 -3.33 29.56
C ALA A 271 19.92 -2.50 30.46
N ASP A 272 20.99 -1.97 29.86
CA ASP A 272 22.04 -1.23 30.60
C ASP A 272 21.70 0.26 30.82
N PHE A 273 20.52 0.72 30.40
CA PHE A 273 20.13 2.12 30.61
C PHE A 273 19.75 2.44 32.06
N GLY A 274 19.63 1.39 32.92
CA GLY A 274 19.33 1.54 34.35
C GLY A 274 17.94 2.16 34.57
N LEU A 275 16.97 1.83 33.74
CA LEU A 275 15.55 2.14 33.89
C LEU A 275 14.80 0.93 34.44
N GLU A 276 13.68 1.17 35.14
CA GLU A 276 12.88 0.09 35.70
C GLU A 276 12.33 -0.80 34.57
N ALA A 277 12.55 -2.12 34.67
CA ALA A 277 12.08 -3.10 33.71
C ALA A 277 11.03 -4.03 34.33
N ALA A 278 10.04 -4.40 33.51
CA ALA A 278 8.98 -5.35 33.85
C ALA A 278 9.06 -6.63 33.00
N ARG A 279 7.96 -7.38 32.92
CA ARG A 279 7.85 -8.62 32.14
C ARG A 279 8.33 -8.41 30.69
N GLY A 280 9.14 -9.34 30.19
CA GLY A 280 9.74 -9.28 28.85
C GLY A 280 10.79 -8.20 28.69
N SER A 281 11.46 -7.79 29.80
CA SER A 281 12.48 -6.74 29.86
C SER A 281 11.99 -5.38 29.35
N ARG A 282 10.66 -5.17 29.27
CA ARG A 282 10.07 -3.91 28.83
C ARG A 282 10.21 -2.85 29.91
N LEU A 283 10.53 -1.63 29.48
CA LEU A 283 10.77 -0.52 30.40
C LEU A 283 9.46 0.11 30.88
N VAL A 284 9.35 0.33 32.20
CA VAL A 284 8.13 0.84 32.83
C VAL A 284 7.96 2.33 32.57
N ALA A 285 6.76 2.70 32.10
CA ALA A 285 6.37 4.09 31.93
C ALA A 285 5.11 4.43 32.72
N ASN A 286 4.91 5.71 33.00
CA ASN A 286 3.66 6.25 33.54
C ASN A 286 2.62 6.49 32.42
N GLU A 287 1.44 6.98 32.78
CA GLU A 287 0.34 7.27 31.83
C GLU A 287 0.69 8.30 30.76
N TYR A 288 1.72 9.11 30.96
CA TYR A 288 2.21 10.10 30.00
C TYR A 288 3.31 9.56 29.09
N MET A 289 3.63 8.27 29.19
CA MET A 289 4.75 7.58 28.53
C MET A 289 6.13 8.01 29.04
N GLN A 290 6.24 8.64 30.22
CA GLN A 290 7.51 8.98 30.83
C GLN A 290 8.08 7.77 31.57
N ALA A 291 9.41 7.63 31.53
CA ALA A 291 10.12 6.58 32.27
C ALA A 291 9.87 6.74 33.78
N LYS A 292 9.35 5.71 34.41
CA LYS A 292 9.02 5.70 35.83
C LYS A 292 10.27 5.94 36.70
N GLY A 293 10.19 6.90 37.62
CA GLY A 293 11.31 7.33 38.48
C GLY A 293 12.28 8.31 37.81
N TYR A 294 12.01 8.72 36.56
CA TYR A 294 12.82 9.68 35.80
C TYR A 294 11.95 10.73 35.08
N GLU A 295 10.80 11.05 35.64
CA GLU A 295 9.85 12.01 35.09
C GLU A 295 10.44 13.41 34.98
N ASP A 296 11.31 13.80 35.94
CA ASP A 296 12.04 15.06 35.99
C ASP A 296 13.16 15.16 34.93
N LYS A 297 13.60 14.02 34.41
CA LYS A 297 14.65 13.96 33.36
C LYS A 297 14.09 14.08 31.95
N ASN A 298 12.76 14.07 31.78
CA ASN A 298 12.08 14.15 30.49
C ASN A 298 12.43 12.99 29.53
N ILE A 299 12.47 11.77 30.06
CA ILE A 299 12.71 10.55 29.29
C ILE A 299 11.37 9.86 29.03
N TYR A 300 11.06 9.60 27.78
CA TYR A 300 9.84 8.94 27.33
C TYR A 300 10.14 7.58 26.69
N ILE A 301 9.29 6.60 26.92
CA ILE A 301 9.43 5.23 26.41
C ILE A 301 8.24 4.93 25.51
N ILE A 302 8.49 4.41 24.30
CA ILE A 302 7.44 4.18 23.30
C ILE A 302 7.63 2.85 22.55
N GLY A 303 6.58 2.41 21.88
CA GLY A 303 6.55 1.20 21.05
C GLY A 303 6.68 -0.08 21.85
N ASP A 304 7.28 -1.11 21.27
CA ASP A 304 7.39 -2.43 21.88
C ASP A 304 8.29 -2.44 23.13
N LEU A 305 9.08 -1.39 23.33
CA LEU A 305 9.95 -1.20 24.48
C LEU A 305 9.16 -0.82 25.74
N VAL A 306 7.98 -0.15 25.62
CA VAL A 306 7.24 0.37 26.76
C VAL A 306 6.43 -0.71 27.47
N TYR A 307 6.47 -0.72 28.80
CA TYR A 307 5.52 -1.42 29.66
C TYR A 307 4.63 -0.39 30.38
N TYR A 308 3.37 -0.38 30.02
CA TYR A 308 2.34 0.41 30.68
C TYR A 308 1.06 -0.45 30.77
N GLU A 309 0.47 -0.54 31.95
CA GLU A 309 -0.80 -1.27 32.14
C GLU A 309 -1.97 -0.31 31.92
N GLU A 310 -2.68 -0.49 30.81
CA GLU A 310 -3.90 0.27 30.49
C GLU A 310 -5.04 -0.07 31.44
N THR A 311 -5.09 -1.31 31.85
CA THR A 311 -5.93 -1.84 32.93
C THR A 311 -5.10 -2.85 33.74
N PRO A 312 -5.45 -3.15 34.98
CA PRO A 312 -4.70 -4.10 35.80
C PRO A 312 -4.41 -5.41 35.06
N ASN A 313 -3.16 -5.83 35.03
CA ASN A 313 -2.66 -7.03 34.34
C ASN A 313 -2.82 -7.02 32.78
N THR A 314 -3.13 -5.88 32.18
CA THR A 314 -3.25 -5.74 30.71
C THR A 314 -2.24 -4.73 30.22
N PRO A 315 -1.01 -5.15 29.91
CA PRO A 315 0.00 -4.24 29.40
C PRO A 315 -0.30 -3.86 27.95
N THR A 316 0.14 -2.66 27.56
CA THR A 316 0.10 -2.18 26.16
C THR A 316 0.60 -3.27 25.20
N PRO A 317 -0.16 -3.66 24.18
CA PRO A 317 0.23 -4.73 23.26
C PRO A 317 1.41 -4.31 22.36
N GLN A 318 2.26 -5.28 22.00
CA GLN A 318 3.37 -5.07 21.06
C GLN A 318 2.88 -5.19 19.62
N ILE A 319 2.17 -4.16 19.14
CA ILE A 319 1.59 -4.07 17.80
C ILE A 319 1.83 -2.68 17.22
N VAL A 320 1.78 -2.55 15.90
CA VAL A 320 2.01 -1.28 15.19
C VAL A 320 1.09 -0.17 15.70
N GLN A 321 -0.21 -0.47 15.91
CA GLN A 321 -1.18 0.52 16.40
C GLN A 321 -0.79 1.09 17.77
N ALA A 322 -0.32 0.25 18.69
CA ALA A 322 0.17 0.69 19.99
C ALA A 322 1.48 1.49 19.86
N ALA A 323 2.38 1.05 19.00
CA ALA A 323 3.64 1.73 18.76
C ALA A 323 3.43 3.16 18.22
N GLU A 324 2.56 3.34 17.26
CA GLU A 324 2.23 4.67 16.73
C GLU A 324 1.55 5.57 17.78
N GLN A 325 0.61 5.02 18.54
CA GLN A 325 -0.15 5.79 19.53
C GLN A 325 0.70 6.18 20.74
N THR A 326 1.56 5.29 21.24
CA THR A 326 2.52 5.63 22.32
C THR A 326 3.51 6.69 21.85
N GLY A 327 4.02 6.57 20.62
CA GLY A 327 4.87 7.56 19.98
C GLY A 327 4.19 8.93 19.85
N HIS A 328 2.92 8.94 19.44
CA HIS A 328 2.11 10.16 19.35
C HIS A 328 1.87 10.80 20.72
N THR A 329 1.54 10.00 21.74
CA THR A 329 1.28 10.48 23.10
C THR A 329 2.55 11.12 23.70
N ALA A 330 3.70 10.44 23.63
CA ALA A 330 4.97 11.00 24.10
C ALA A 330 5.31 12.31 23.39
N ALA A 331 5.17 12.33 22.05
CA ALA A 331 5.43 13.53 21.27
C ALA A 331 4.47 14.69 21.59
N ALA A 332 3.20 14.41 21.84
CA ALA A 332 2.20 15.41 22.24
C ALA A 332 2.53 15.99 23.63
N ASN A 333 2.94 15.15 24.57
CA ASN A 333 3.31 15.56 25.91
C ASN A 333 4.61 16.39 25.92
N ILE A 334 5.59 16.08 25.06
CA ILE A 334 6.77 16.93 24.84
C ILE A 334 6.36 18.31 24.29
N VAL A 335 5.39 18.35 23.37
CA VAL A 335 4.88 19.64 22.87
C VAL A 335 4.20 20.43 23.99
N ALA A 336 3.44 19.76 24.87
CA ALA A 336 2.81 20.39 26.03
C ALA A 336 3.86 20.95 27.01
N ASP A 337 4.92 20.18 27.32
CA ASP A 337 6.03 20.65 28.19
C ASP A 337 6.73 21.88 27.63
N ILE A 338 7.04 21.92 26.34
CA ILE A 338 7.76 23.01 25.71
C ILE A 338 6.89 24.27 25.51
N LYS A 339 5.59 24.08 25.18
CA LYS A 339 4.67 25.20 24.87
C LYS A 339 3.77 25.60 26.03
N GLY A 340 3.85 24.93 27.20
CA GLY A 340 3.05 25.23 28.39
C GLY A 340 1.60 24.76 28.27
N GLY A 341 1.38 23.53 27.78
CA GLY A 341 0.07 22.89 27.71
C GLY A 341 -0.13 21.80 28.76
N GLU A 342 -1.31 21.21 28.79
CA GLU A 342 -1.61 20.04 29.63
C GLU A 342 -1.13 18.75 28.98
N LYS A 343 -0.60 17.82 29.78
CA LYS A 343 -0.26 16.47 29.34
C LYS A 343 -1.51 15.61 29.20
N HIS A 344 -1.47 14.69 28.26
CA HIS A 344 -2.54 13.75 28.01
C HIS A 344 -2.09 12.33 28.38
N ALA A 345 -2.90 11.66 29.19
CA ALA A 345 -2.70 10.26 29.50
C ALA A 345 -2.89 9.39 28.24
N PHE A 346 -2.10 8.37 28.12
CA PHE A 346 -2.23 7.37 27.06
C PHE A 346 -3.52 6.58 27.24
N LYS A 347 -4.24 6.42 26.15
CA LYS A 347 -5.40 5.56 26.06
C LYS A 347 -5.37 4.85 24.72
N GLY A 348 -5.11 3.56 24.73
CA GLY A 348 -5.05 2.73 23.54
C GLY A 348 -6.40 2.65 22.82
N ASN A 349 -6.38 2.78 21.51
CA ASN A 349 -7.55 2.58 20.65
C ASN A 349 -7.18 1.61 19.52
N TYR A 350 -7.46 0.33 19.75
CA TYR A 350 -7.08 -0.75 18.85
C TYR A 350 -8.24 -1.07 17.90
N GLN A 351 -8.00 -0.88 16.61
CA GLN A 351 -9.02 -1.01 15.55
C GLN A 351 -9.25 -2.46 15.10
N GLY A 352 -8.57 -3.42 15.74
CA GLY A 352 -8.69 -4.83 15.45
C GLY A 352 -7.40 -5.44 14.90
N PHE A 353 -7.50 -6.70 14.50
CA PHE A 353 -6.39 -7.54 14.06
C PHE A 353 -6.66 -8.14 12.70
N MET A 354 -5.59 -8.41 11.98
CA MET A 354 -5.63 -9.00 10.66
C MET A 354 -4.41 -9.86 10.45
N VAL A 355 -4.59 -10.99 9.76
CA VAL A 355 -3.51 -11.90 9.37
C VAL A 355 -3.71 -12.33 7.93
N SER A 356 -2.65 -12.25 7.14
CA SER A 356 -2.61 -12.80 5.79
C SER A 356 -2.08 -14.23 5.82
N ILE A 357 -2.66 -15.11 5.00
CA ILE A 357 -2.16 -16.47 4.77
C ILE A 357 -1.84 -16.56 3.29
N GLY A 358 -0.61 -16.14 2.95
CA GLY A 358 -0.19 -15.89 1.59
C GLY A 358 -0.84 -14.66 0.95
N ALA A 359 -0.70 -14.53 -0.36
CA ALA A 359 -1.12 -13.35 -1.10
C ALA A 359 -2.64 -13.24 -1.35
N LYS A 360 -3.39 -14.33 -1.16
CA LYS A 360 -4.76 -14.45 -1.69
C LYS A 360 -5.83 -14.65 -0.63
N TRP A 361 -5.46 -15.02 0.57
CA TRP A 361 -6.39 -15.35 1.63
C TRP A 361 -5.93 -14.78 2.96
N GLY A 362 -6.86 -14.33 3.77
CA GLY A 362 -6.58 -13.81 5.11
C GLY A 362 -7.80 -13.83 5.98
N VAL A 363 -7.63 -13.43 7.23
CA VAL A 363 -8.70 -13.24 8.22
C VAL A 363 -8.49 -11.89 8.90
N ALA A 364 -9.56 -11.14 9.10
CA ALA A 364 -9.53 -9.88 9.83
C ALA A 364 -10.74 -9.76 10.74
N ASN A 365 -10.51 -9.23 11.94
CA ASN A 365 -11.53 -8.80 12.88
C ASN A 365 -11.30 -7.31 13.15
N LEU A 366 -12.21 -6.46 12.68
CA LEU A 366 -12.12 -5.01 12.79
C LEU A 366 -13.19 -4.50 13.74
N PHE A 367 -12.77 -3.69 14.72
CA PHE A 367 -13.64 -3.05 15.71
C PHE A 367 -14.49 -4.06 16.50
N ASP A 368 -14.08 -5.33 16.59
CA ASP A 368 -14.83 -6.46 17.17
C ASP A 368 -16.25 -6.67 16.57
N LYS A 369 -16.50 -6.12 15.39
CA LYS A 369 -17.80 -6.14 14.72
C LYS A 369 -17.76 -6.64 13.28
N ILE A 370 -16.65 -6.38 12.57
CA ILE A 370 -16.53 -6.71 11.15
C ILE A 370 -15.54 -7.85 10.99
N HIS A 371 -16.05 -9.02 10.64
CA HIS A 371 -15.27 -10.23 10.42
C HIS A 371 -15.12 -10.47 8.93
N LEU A 372 -13.91 -10.29 8.39
CA LEU A 372 -13.59 -10.53 7.00
C LEU A 372 -12.75 -11.80 6.85
N SER A 373 -12.90 -12.50 5.73
CA SER A 373 -12.04 -13.62 5.38
C SER A 373 -11.83 -13.71 3.87
N GLY A 374 -10.78 -14.42 3.45
CA GLY A 374 -10.43 -14.55 2.05
C GLY A 374 -9.89 -13.27 1.44
N PHE A 375 -10.28 -12.99 0.20
CA PHE A 375 -9.80 -11.85 -0.57
C PHE A 375 -10.11 -10.49 0.05
N LEU A 376 -11.29 -10.34 0.68
CA LEU A 376 -11.66 -9.07 1.33
C LEU A 376 -10.73 -8.73 2.50
N ALA A 377 -10.23 -9.72 3.23
CA ALA A 377 -9.23 -9.49 4.28
C ALA A 377 -7.89 -9.01 3.66
N ILE A 378 -7.48 -9.56 2.53
CA ILE A 378 -6.25 -9.11 1.83
C ILE A 378 -6.40 -7.67 1.32
N ILE A 379 -7.53 -7.31 0.72
CA ILE A 379 -7.79 -5.91 0.34
C ILE A 379 -7.68 -4.98 1.55
N MET A 380 -8.24 -5.39 2.69
CA MET A 380 -8.16 -4.62 3.91
C MET A 380 -6.70 -4.45 4.40
N LYS A 381 -5.86 -5.50 4.28
CA LYS A 381 -4.41 -5.42 4.56
C LYS A 381 -3.77 -4.27 3.77
N HIS A 382 -3.98 -4.24 2.46
CA HIS A 382 -3.41 -3.18 1.63
C HIS A 382 -3.97 -1.79 1.97
N ILE A 383 -5.26 -1.67 2.32
CA ILE A 383 -5.85 -0.41 2.77
C ILE A 383 -5.18 0.08 4.07
N VAL A 384 -4.96 -0.81 5.04
CA VAL A 384 -4.29 -0.49 6.32
C VAL A 384 -2.84 -0.03 6.07
N ASN A 385 -2.11 -0.72 5.20
CA ASN A 385 -0.75 -0.34 4.83
C ASN A 385 -0.70 1.03 4.11
N LEU A 386 -1.64 1.28 3.19
CA LEU A 386 -1.75 2.59 2.53
C LEU A 386 -2.11 3.71 3.52
N LYS A 387 -2.99 3.41 4.51
CA LYS A 387 -3.29 4.33 5.60
C LYS A 387 -2.04 4.69 6.39
N TYR A 388 -1.18 3.73 6.72
CA TYR A 388 0.09 4.01 7.40
C TYR A 388 0.93 5.04 6.62
N PHE A 389 1.13 4.86 5.30
CA PHE A 389 1.86 5.83 4.48
C PHE A 389 1.19 7.20 4.42
N PHE A 390 -0.13 7.24 4.45
CA PHE A 390 -0.88 8.49 4.53
C PHE A 390 -0.64 9.20 5.88
N ASP A 391 -0.67 8.46 6.99
CA ASP A 391 -0.47 8.99 8.34
C ASP A 391 0.94 9.56 8.52
N ILE A 392 1.97 8.87 8.03
CA ILE A 392 3.35 9.41 8.00
C ILE A 392 3.60 10.42 6.87
N ARG A 393 2.58 10.75 6.07
CA ARG A 393 2.60 11.76 5.00
C ARG A 393 3.65 11.49 3.94
N SER A 394 3.72 10.28 3.45
CA SER A 394 4.64 9.87 2.41
C SER A 394 3.91 9.35 1.16
N GLY A 395 3.45 10.27 0.30
CA GLY A 395 2.84 9.90 -0.99
C GLY A 395 3.78 9.14 -1.91
N TYR A 396 5.11 9.38 -1.78
CA TYR A 396 6.10 8.64 -2.55
C TYR A 396 6.10 7.15 -2.16
N TYR A 397 6.19 6.83 -0.87
CA TYR A 397 6.21 5.44 -0.43
C TYR A 397 4.85 4.75 -0.55
N MET A 398 3.75 5.49 -0.46
CA MET A 398 2.42 4.98 -0.84
C MET A 398 2.40 4.50 -2.30
N PHE A 399 2.93 5.30 -3.22
CA PHE A 399 3.04 4.93 -4.63
C PHE A 399 3.98 3.73 -4.84
N GLN A 400 5.15 3.71 -4.18
CA GLN A 400 6.09 2.59 -4.27
C GLN A 400 5.47 1.28 -3.74
N TYR A 401 4.75 1.34 -2.63
CA TYR A 401 4.03 0.19 -2.09
C TYR A 401 3.04 -0.39 -3.12
N ILE A 402 2.21 0.46 -3.74
CA ILE A 402 1.28 0.03 -4.79
C ILE A 402 2.04 -0.61 -5.96
N MET A 403 3.15 -0.01 -6.38
CA MET A 403 3.95 -0.53 -7.48
C MET A 403 4.55 -1.90 -7.15
N HIS A 404 5.12 -2.07 -5.94
CA HIS A 404 5.73 -3.34 -5.52
C HIS A 404 4.67 -4.44 -5.33
N GLU A 405 3.60 -4.18 -4.58
CA GLU A 405 2.60 -5.19 -4.23
C GLU A 405 1.67 -5.60 -5.39
N ILE A 406 1.37 -4.66 -6.30
CA ILE A 406 0.36 -4.92 -7.34
C ILE A 406 1.02 -5.17 -8.70
N PHE A 407 2.03 -4.37 -9.06
CA PHE A 407 2.54 -4.35 -10.44
C PHE A 407 3.88 -5.06 -10.63
N HIS A 408 4.78 -5.08 -9.64
CA HIS A 408 6.11 -5.67 -9.79
C HIS A 408 6.16 -7.18 -9.53
N ILE A 409 5.22 -7.74 -8.77
CA ILE A 409 5.15 -9.17 -8.55
C ILE A 409 4.84 -9.88 -9.88
N LYS A 410 5.76 -10.73 -10.32
CA LYS A 410 5.73 -11.34 -11.67
C LYS A 410 4.91 -12.60 -11.77
N ASP A 411 4.62 -13.23 -10.65
CA ASP A 411 3.92 -14.51 -10.55
C ASP A 411 2.49 -14.37 -10.04
N ASP A 412 1.80 -15.50 -9.85
CA ASP A 412 0.42 -15.57 -9.39
C ASP A 412 0.21 -15.17 -7.92
N ARG A 413 1.29 -14.80 -7.20
CA ARG A 413 1.23 -14.30 -5.84
C ARG A 413 0.88 -12.81 -5.75
N SER A 414 0.82 -12.10 -6.87
CA SER A 414 0.26 -10.73 -6.91
C SER A 414 -1.25 -10.76 -6.65
N VAL A 415 -1.73 -9.84 -5.80
CA VAL A 415 -3.17 -9.67 -5.50
C VAL A 415 -4.00 -9.48 -6.76
N ALA A 416 -3.58 -8.60 -7.68
CA ALA A 416 -4.29 -8.36 -8.92
C ALA A 416 -4.09 -9.50 -9.92
N ARG A 417 -2.84 -9.89 -10.20
CA ARG A 417 -2.51 -10.89 -11.21
C ARG A 417 -3.00 -12.29 -10.83
N GLY A 418 -2.86 -12.68 -9.57
CA GLY A 418 -3.31 -14.01 -9.09
C GLY A 418 -4.82 -14.20 -9.18
N HIS A 419 -5.62 -13.13 -9.16
CA HIS A 419 -7.08 -13.20 -9.32
C HIS A 419 -7.53 -13.00 -10.76
N THR A 420 -6.80 -12.23 -11.57
CA THR A 420 -7.22 -11.87 -12.93
C THR A 420 -6.55 -12.71 -14.01
N SER A 421 -5.31 -13.18 -13.82
CA SER A 421 -4.57 -13.92 -14.86
C SER A 421 -4.90 -15.41 -14.94
N ARG A 422 -5.60 -15.95 -13.96
CA ARG A 422 -5.90 -17.39 -13.88
C ARG A 422 -6.82 -17.91 -14.99
N TYR A 423 -7.52 -17.01 -15.69
CA TYR A 423 -8.60 -17.35 -16.64
C TYR A 423 -8.54 -16.62 -17.98
N GLY A 424 -7.50 -15.87 -18.29
CA GLY A 424 -7.52 -15.04 -19.50
C GLY A 424 -6.23 -15.08 -20.31
N ASN A 425 -6.29 -15.67 -21.49
CA ASN A 425 -5.35 -15.31 -22.54
C ASN A 425 -5.65 -13.86 -22.96
N VAL A 426 -4.68 -12.95 -22.84
CA VAL A 426 -4.82 -11.53 -23.19
C VAL A 426 -5.29 -11.31 -24.65
N LEU A 427 -5.17 -12.32 -25.50
CA LEU A 427 -5.62 -12.29 -26.90
C LEU A 427 -7.12 -12.00 -27.05
N TRP A 428 -7.98 -12.43 -26.11
CA TRP A 428 -9.42 -12.15 -26.15
C TRP A 428 -9.76 -10.66 -26.08
N SER A 429 -8.92 -9.88 -25.44
CA SER A 429 -9.13 -8.43 -25.29
C SER A 429 -8.74 -7.63 -26.53
N VAL A 430 -8.07 -8.23 -27.53
CA VAL A 430 -7.66 -7.55 -28.77
C VAL A 430 -8.87 -7.09 -29.59
N PRO A 431 -9.88 -7.94 -29.89
CA PRO A 431 -11.10 -7.48 -30.56
C PRO A 431 -11.83 -6.39 -29.76
N LEU A 432 -11.93 -6.54 -28.45
CA LEU A 432 -12.56 -5.56 -27.57
C LEU A 432 -11.81 -4.21 -27.63
N ARG A 433 -10.48 -4.23 -27.63
CA ARG A 433 -9.65 -3.03 -27.75
C ARG A 433 -9.88 -2.31 -29.09
N VAL A 434 -9.85 -3.05 -30.19
CA VAL A 434 -10.09 -2.50 -31.52
C VAL A 434 -11.49 -1.89 -31.60
N PHE A 435 -12.50 -2.63 -31.13
CA PHE A 435 -13.87 -2.14 -31.07
C PHE A 435 -13.98 -0.85 -30.25
N TYR A 436 -13.41 -0.83 -29.04
CA TYR A 436 -13.45 0.34 -28.15
C TYR A 436 -12.72 1.54 -28.76
N GLY A 437 -11.57 1.31 -29.40
CA GLY A 437 -10.86 2.34 -30.14
C GLY A 437 -11.66 2.88 -31.32
N MET A 438 -12.37 2.01 -32.05
CA MET A 438 -13.27 2.42 -33.14
C MET A 438 -14.45 3.26 -32.63
N VAL A 439 -15.05 2.92 -31.48
CA VAL A 439 -16.11 3.73 -30.87
C VAL A 439 -15.59 5.14 -30.56
N TRP A 440 -14.43 5.26 -29.92
CA TRP A 440 -13.80 6.55 -29.65
C TRP A 440 -13.48 7.31 -30.95
N LEU A 441 -13.03 6.61 -31.99
CA LEU A 441 -12.75 7.23 -33.29
C LEU A 441 -14.03 7.80 -33.90
N VAL A 442 -15.12 7.03 -33.91
CA VAL A 442 -16.41 7.48 -34.46
C VAL A 442 -16.92 8.71 -33.70
N GLU A 443 -16.88 8.68 -32.36
CA GLU A 443 -17.33 9.82 -31.55
C GLU A 443 -16.44 11.07 -31.80
N SER A 444 -15.14 10.90 -31.93
CA SER A 444 -14.24 12.02 -32.26
C SER A 444 -14.47 12.54 -33.69
N MET A 445 -14.73 11.63 -34.65
CA MET A 445 -15.02 12.03 -36.03
C MET A 445 -16.36 12.79 -36.16
N LYS A 446 -17.38 12.46 -35.35
CA LYS A 446 -18.60 13.29 -35.29
C LYS A 446 -18.28 14.75 -34.92
N LYS A 447 -17.35 14.97 -33.99
CA LYS A 447 -16.91 16.31 -33.58
C LYS A 447 -16.11 17.04 -34.69
N ILE A 448 -15.43 16.29 -35.54
CA ILE A 448 -14.64 16.86 -36.66
C ILE A 448 -15.54 17.16 -37.86
N VAL A 449 -16.38 16.21 -38.22
CA VAL A 449 -17.22 16.29 -39.43
C VAL A 449 -18.39 17.25 -39.22
N GLY A 450 -18.96 17.31 -38.00
CA GLY A 450 -20.15 18.10 -37.74
C GLY A 450 -21.33 17.71 -38.63
N ASN A 451 -21.90 18.66 -39.33
CA ASN A 451 -22.97 18.46 -40.31
C ASN A 451 -22.48 18.04 -41.71
N GLY A 452 -21.18 17.82 -41.88
CA GLY A 452 -20.57 17.42 -43.16
C GLY A 452 -20.78 15.93 -43.48
N ASP A 453 -20.23 15.53 -44.63
CA ASP A 453 -20.28 14.14 -45.10
C ASP A 453 -18.97 13.42 -44.71
N TYR A 454 -19.10 12.29 -44.00
CA TYR A 454 -17.97 11.46 -43.56
C TYR A 454 -17.10 10.96 -44.73
N LEU A 455 -17.68 10.79 -45.91
CA LEU A 455 -16.99 10.30 -47.10
C LEU A 455 -16.37 11.42 -47.93
N LYS A 456 -16.63 12.69 -47.57
CA LYS A 456 -16.11 13.86 -48.30
C LYS A 456 -15.27 14.76 -47.39
N PRO A 457 -13.95 14.52 -47.30
CA PRO A 457 -13.07 15.30 -46.41
C PRO A 457 -13.13 16.81 -46.63
N SER A 458 -13.53 17.26 -47.81
CA SER A 458 -13.71 18.70 -48.13
C SER A 458 -14.87 19.36 -47.36
N THR A 459 -15.77 18.59 -46.78
CA THR A 459 -16.89 19.07 -45.97
C THR A 459 -16.61 19.03 -44.46
N TRP A 460 -15.46 18.48 -44.07
CA TRP A 460 -15.06 18.42 -42.66
C TRP A 460 -14.65 19.79 -42.15
N PHE A 461 -14.67 19.97 -40.85
CA PHE A 461 -14.35 21.22 -40.16
C PHE A 461 -15.32 22.40 -40.46
N GLY A 462 -16.47 22.10 -41.07
CA GLY A 462 -17.52 23.07 -41.38
C GLY A 462 -18.53 23.25 -40.22
N ASP A 463 -19.75 23.62 -40.59
CA ASP A 463 -20.84 23.84 -39.67
C ASP A 463 -21.09 22.64 -38.73
N GLY A 464 -21.31 22.92 -37.45
CA GLY A 464 -21.50 21.89 -36.40
C GLY A 464 -20.21 21.20 -35.96
N SER A 465 -19.06 21.47 -36.59
CA SER A 465 -17.77 20.93 -36.14
C SER A 465 -17.28 21.64 -34.87
N TRP A 466 -16.56 20.92 -34.03
CA TRP A 466 -15.89 21.48 -32.85
C TRP A 466 -14.64 22.32 -33.19
N PHE A 467 -14.28 22.39 -34.49
CA PHE A 467 -13.21 23.23 -35.00
C PHE A 467 -13.66 24.60 -35.53
N THR A 468 -14.95 24.94 -35.34
CA THR A 468 -15.48 26.27 -35.61
C THR A 468 -14.96 27.32 -34.64
N ASP A 469 -15.24 28.60 -34.89
CA ASP A 469 -14.89 29.71 -34.00
C ASP A 469 -15.91 29.95 -32.86
N LYS A 470 -16.85 29.02 -32.68
CA LYS A 470 -17.84 29.04 -31.60
C LYS A 470 -17.65 27.87 -30.65
N VAL A 471 -17.77 28.13 -29.37
CA VAL A 471 -17.82 27.07 -28.36
C VAL A 471 -19.13 26.32 -28.49
N VAL A 472 -19.08 25.04 -28.89
CA VAL A 472 -20.26 24.19 -29.15
C VAL A 472 -20.95 23.79 -27.84
N PHE A 473 -20.21 23.74 -26.73
CA PHE A 473 -20.72 23.43 -25.40
C PHE A 473 -20.40 24.59 -24.46
N PRO A 474 -21.22 25.66 -24.44
CA PRO A 474 -20.98 26.79 -23.56
C PRO A 474 -21.32 26.40 -22.11
N PHE A 475 -20.32 26.47 -21.24
CA PHE A 475 -20.54 26.34 -19.80
C PHE A 475 -21.28 27.58 -19.26
N PRO A 476 -22.09 27.47 -18.20
CA PRO A 476 -22.91 28.57 -17.71
C PRO A 476 -22.16 29.90 -17.49
N TRP A 477 -20.96 29.84 -16.92
CA TRP A 477 -20.11 31.02 -16.67
C TRP A 477 -19.53 31.67 -17.93
N LEU A 478 -19.52 30.99 -19.07
CA LEU A 478 -19.09 31.57 -20.35
C LEU A 478 -20.24 32.33 -21.02
N GLN A 479 -21.50 31.99 -20.71
CA GLN A 479 -22.69 32.69 -21.21
C GLN A 479 -22.87 34.05 -20.54
N GLU A 480 -22.59 34.19 -19.23
CA GLU A 480 -22.67 35.45 -18.49
C GLU A 480 -21.71 36.52 -19.03
N GLN A 481 -20.56 36.13 -19.59
CA GLN A 481 -19.59 37.07 -20.17
C GLN A 481 -20.06 37.70 -21.48
N VAL A 482 -20.99 37.07 -22.21
CA VAL A 482 -21.55 37.59 -23.48
C VAL A 482 -22.63 38.64 -23.21
N THR A 483 -23.36 38.52 -22.09
CA THR A 483 -24.45 39.46 -21.75
C THR A 483 -23.95 40.77 -21.16
N THR A 484 -22.73 40.84 -20.63
CA THR A 484 -22.14 42.11 -20.11
C THR A 484 -21.43 42.95 -21.16
N GLY A 485 -21.23 42.44 -22.38
CA GLY A 485 -20.56 43.15 -23.50
C GLY A 485 -21.43 43.56 -24.69
N ALA A 486 -22.70 43.19 -24.73
CA ALA A 486 -23.58 43.45 -25.87
C ALA A 486 -24.94 43.95 -25.49
N SER A 487 -25.02 45.23 -25.10
CA SER A 487 -26.21 46.04 -25.36
C SER A 487 -26.17 46.45 -26.85
N GLN A 488 -26.60 45.60 -27.76
CA GLN A 488 -27.04 45.81 -29.13
C GLN A 488 -26.59 44.65 -30.04
N ALA A 489 -27.34 43.58 -30.09
CA ALA A 489 -27.60 42.71 -31.25
C ALA A 489 -28.49 41.54 -30.78
N THR A 490 -29.73 41.87 -30.49
CA THR A 490 -30.82 40.92 -30.34
C THR A 490 -31.28 40.52 -31.74
N GLU A 491 -31.49 39.23 -31.97
CA GLU A 491 -32.12 38.60 -33.14
C GLU A 491 -31.24 37.82 -34.11
N THR A 492 -30.27 36.98 -33.65
CA THR A 492 -29.82 35.87 -34.54
C THR A 492 -29.17 34.69 -33.78
N ALA A 493 -29.15 34.71 -32.45
CA ALA A 493 -28.54 33.63 -31.65
C ALA A 493 -29.55 32.56 -31.17
N THR A 494 -30.82 32.69 -31.54
CA THR A 494 -31.91 31.75 -31.15
C THR A 494 -32.05 30.56 -32.10
N THR A 495 -31.37 30.55 -33.26
CA THR A 495 -31.57 29.48 -34.25
C THR A 495 -30.49 28.39 -34.26
N ALA A 496 -29.38 28.55 -33.57
CA ALA A 496 -28.35 27.48 -33.52
C ALA A 496 -28.36 26.65 -32.22
N ALA A 497 -28.92 27.21 -31.13
CA ALA A 497 -29.22 26.42 -29.91
C ALA A 497 -30.54 25.64 -30.06
N SER A 498 -31.44 26.06 -30.97
CA SER A 498 -32.69 25.37 -31.26
C SER A 498 -32.50 24.10 -32.10
N GLY A 499 -31.43 23.94 -32.87
CA GLY A 499 -31.21 22.75 -33.71
C GLY A 499 -30.92 21.46 -32.93
N ALA A 500 -30.33 21.53 -31.74
CA ALA A 500 -30.18 20.39 -30.84
C ALA A 500 -31.32 20.30 -29.81
N ALA A 501 -31.95 21.46 -29.52
CA ALA A 501 -33.16 21.56 -28.68
C ALA A 501 -34.46 21.32 -29.49
N ASP A 502 -34.48 21.68 -30.79
CA ASP A 502 -35.65 21.50 -31.64
C ASP A 502 -35.83 20.06 -32.17
N ALA A 503 -34.77 19.26 -32.19
CA ALA A 503 -34.91 17.79 -32.30
C ALA A 503 -35.53 17.16 -31.04
N ALA A 504 -35.46 17.87 -29.90
CA ALA A 504 -36.16 17.52 -28.66
C ALA A 504 -37.49 18.27 -28.45
N ALA A 505 -37.75 19.35 -29.20
CA ALA A 505 -38.91 20.25 -28.98
C ALA A 505 -40.01 20.17 -30.06
N SER A 506 -39.80 19.38 -31.15
CA SER A 506 -40.87 19.13 -32.15
C SER A 506 -41.75 17.90 -31.84
N GLY A 507 -41.55 17.27 -30.73
CA GLY A 507 -42.51 16.32 -30.13
C GLY A 507 -43.29 17.05 -29.02
N GLY A 508 -44.51 17.41 -29.32
CA GLY A 508 -45.47 18.25 -28.60
C GLY A 508 -45.38 18.37 -27.09
N ALA A 509 -46.18 19.26 -26.54
CA ALA A 509 -46.29 19.65 -25.15
C ALA A 509 -46.49 18.53 -24.08
N ASP A 510 -46.39 17.28 -24.44
CA ASP A 510 -46.47 16.12 -23.57
C ASP A 510 -45.10 15.54 -23.15
N ALA A 511 -43.98 16.09 -23.68
CA ALA A 511 -42.63 15.58 -23.36
C ALA A 511 -42.10 16.06 -21.97
N ALA A 512 -42.78 16.99 -21.32
CA ALA A 512 -42.39 17.56 -20.02
C ALA A 512 -42.64 16.62 -18.81
N THR A 513 -43.19 15.44 -19.02
CA THR A 513 -43.57 14.49 -17.95
C THR A 513 -43.05 13.05 -18.14
N GLN A 514 -42.23 12.76 -19.16
CA GLN A 514 -41.58 11.44 -19.23
C GLN A 514 -40.39 11.40 -18.26
N ALA A 515 -40.56 10.63 -17.18
CA ALA A 515 -39.47 10.35 -16.24
C ALA A 515 -38.27 9.73 -16.99
N ALA A 516 -37.08 10.27 -16.80
CA ALA A 516 -35.86 9.75 -17.39
C ALA A 516 -35.70 8.27 -17.00
N HIS A 517 -35.50 7.40 -18.00
CA HIS A 517 -35.42 5.96 -17.78
C HIS A 517 -34.02 5.57 -17.30
N PHE A 518 -33.93 4.98 -16.11
CA PHE A 518 -32.68 4.43 -15.59
C PHE A 518 -32.43 3.04 -16.16
N GLY A 519 -31.25 2.84 -16.79
CA GLY A 519 -30.84 1.53 -17.28
C GLY A 519 -29.89 1.59 -18.47
N LEU A 520 -29.42 0.41 -18.91
CA LEU A 520 -28.56 0.25 -20.07
C LEU A 520 -29.31 0.16 -21.40
N SER A 521 -30.65 0.11 -21.36
CA SER A 521 -31.52 0.13 -22.53
C SER A 521 -32.67 1.09 -22.32
N TYR A 522 -33.12 1.73 -23.39
CA TYR A 522 -34.29 2.62 -23.45
C TYR A 522 -35.01 2.43 -24.77
N ALA A 523 -36.30 2.69 -24.81
CA ALA A 523 -37.08 2.56 -26.02
C ALA A 523 -36.82 3.69 -27.01
N TYR A 524 -37.12 3.45 -28.30
CA TYR A 524 -36.96 4.49 -29.31
C TYR A 524 -37.85 5.69 -28.98
N GLY A 525 -37.23 6.87 -28.90
CA GLY A 525 -37.90 8.13 -28.53
C GLY A 525 -37.85 8.48 -27.04
N GLU A 526 -37.40 7.59 -26.15
CA GLU A 526 -37.16 7.91 -24.75
C GLU A 526 -35.81 8.66 -24.58
N THR A 527 -35.76 9.56 -23.60
CA THR A 527 -34.52 10.30 -23.26
C THR A 527 -33.70 9.48 -22.24
N PRO A 528 -32.46 9.09 -22.55
CA PRO A 528 -31.63 8.37 -21.58
C PRO A 528 -31.27 9.26 -20.39
N MET A 529 -31.24 8.66 -19.19
CA MET A 529 -30.87 9.37 -17.96
C MET A 529 -29.37 9.72 -17.96
N GLN A 530 -29.05 10.98 -17.68
CA GLN A 530 -27.68 11.42 -17.45
C GLN A 530 -27.13 10.85 -16.14
N VAL A 531 -25.81 10.64 -16.07
CA VAL A 531 -25.14 10.19 -14.83
C VAL A 531 -25.19 11.28 -13.76
N PHE A 532 -24.97 12.54 -14.17
CA PHE A 532 -25.20 13.73 -13.37
C PHE A 532 -26.02 14.71 -14.20
N ASP A 533 -27.10 15.21 -13.64
CA ASP A 533 -27.98 16.21 -14.25
C ASP A 533 -27.39 17.62 -14.16
N HIS A 534 -26.48 17.85 -13.21
CA HIS A 534 -25.78 19.12 -13.04
C HIS A 534 -24.34 18.89 -12.55
N MET A 535 -23.48 19.85 -12.88
CA MET A 535 -22.06 19.80 -12.52
C MET A 535 -21.88 20.04 -11.01
N PRO A 536 -21.13 19.16 -10.29
CA PRO A 536 -20.82 19.41 -8.89
C PRO A 536 -20.01 20.70 -8.69
N LYS A 537 -20.33 21.50 -7.67
CA LYS A 537 -19.71 22.83 -7.42
C LYS A 537 -18.18 22.81 -7.36
N TRP A 538 -17.60 21.76 -6.76
CA TRP A 538 -16.15 21.63 -6.71
C TRP A 538 -15.51 21.42 -8.10
N PHE A 539 -16.17 20.65 -8.97
CA PHE A 539 -15.72 20.40 -10.32
C PHE A 539 -15.95 21.62 -11.22
N GLU A 540 -17.06 22.32 -11.04
CA GLU A 540 -17.33 23.61 -11.66
C GLU A 540 -16.21 24.63 -11.39
N SER A 541 -15.73 24.70 -10.14
CA SER A 541 -14.59 25.57 -9.77
C SER A 541 -13.29 25.19 -10.50
N VAL A 542 -13.04 23.89 -10.67
CA VAL A 542 -11.89 23.41 -11.45
C VAL A 542 -12.04 23.77 -12.92
N MET A 543 -13.23 23.57 -13.48
CA MET A 543 -13.50 23.89 -14.90
C MET A 543 -13.43 25.40 -15.18
N LYS A 544 -13.94 26.25 -14.26
CA LYS A 544 -13.78 27.72 -14.33
C LYS A 544 -12.30 28.14 -14.31
N PHE A 545 -11.49 27.48 -13.50
CA PHE A 545 -10.03 27.73 -13.48
C PHE A 545 -9.36 27.29 -14.78
N MET A 546 -9.75 26.13 -15.33
CA MET A 546 -9.16 25.60 -16.58
C MET A 546 -9.64 26.36 -17.83
N MET A 547 -10.88 26.86 -17.82
CA MET A 547 -11.51 27.53 -18.96
C MET A 547 -12.13 28.87 -18.50
N PRO A 548 -11.30 29.87 -18.19
CA PRO A 548 -11.76 31.14 -17.62
C PRO A 548 -12.49 32.04 -18.62
N ASN A 549 -12.29 31.84 -19.91
CA ASN A 549 -12.89 32.64 -20.98
C ASN A 549 -13.16 31.81 -22.25
N GLN A 550 -13.85 32.40 -23.22
CA GLN A 550 -14.25 31.73 -24.47
C GLN A 550 -13.06 31.30 -25.34
N GLU A 551 -11.98 32.08 -25.40
CA GLU A 551 -10.80 31.73 -26.20
C GLU A 551 -10.14 30.46 -25.69
N VAL A 552 -9.93 30.36 -24.39
CA VAL A 552 -9.38 29.15 -23.75
C VAL A 552 -10.33 27.97 -23.91
N ALA A 553 -11.63 28.18 -23.78
CA ALA A 553 -12.63 27.11 -23.96
C ALA A 553 -12.62 26.58 -25.40
N LEU A 554 -12.52 27.47 -26.40
CA LEU A 554 -12.40 27.09 -27.82
C LEU A 554 -11.11 26.34 -28.10
N PHE A 555 -10.00 26.79 -27.53
CA PHE A 555 -8.72 26.08 -27.64
C PHE A 555 -8.85 24.66 -27.02
N MET A 556 -9.41 24.56 -25.81
CA MET A 556 -9.59 23.27 -25.13
C MET A 556 -10.53 22.35 -25.89
N GLN A 557 -11.58 22.85 -26.51
CA GLN A 557 -12.52 22.09 -27.35
C GLN A 557 -11.78 21.44 -28.54
N LYS A 558 -10.98 22.22 -29.28
CA LYS A 558 -10.16 21.72 -30.39
C LYS A 558 -9.11 20.74 -29.91
N PHE A 559 -8.37 21.10 -28.86
CA PHE A 559 -7.33 20.26 -28.26
C PHE A 559 -7.85 18.90 -27.78
N MET A 560 -8.97 18.89 -27.03
CA MET A 560 -9.56 17.66 -26.54
C MET A 560 -10.04 16.73 -27.66
N THR A 561 -10.59 17.28 -28.73
CA THR A 561 -10.97 16.49 -29.90
C THR A 561 -9.75 15.79 -30.54
N ILE A 562 -8.62 16.50 -30.64
CA ILE A 562 -7.36 15.90 -31.12
C ILE A 562 -6.87 14.79 -30.18
N VAL A 563 -6.91 15.03 -28.88
CA VAL A 563 -6.52 14.03 -27.86
C VAL A 563 -7.38 12.77 -27.99
N GLU A 564 -8.69 12.91 -28.16
CA GLU A 564 -9.60 11.77 -28.34
C GLU A 564 -9.27 10.95 -29.60
N VAL A 565 -8.96 11.62 -30.73
CA VAL A 565 -8.49 10.94 -31.96
C VAL A 565 -7.18 10.20 -31.72
N CYS A 566 -6.22 10.83 -31.05
CA CYS A 566 -4.94 10.20 -30.74
C CYS A 566 -5.12 8.96 -29.84
N ILE A 567 -5.98 9.04 -28.81
CA ILE A 567 -6.33 7.90 -27.95
C ILE A 567 -7.00 6.79 -28.75
N ALA A 568 -7.95 7.12 -29.62
CA ALA A 568 -8.64 6.16 -30.47
C ALA A 568 -7.67 5.39 -31.38
N LEU A 569 -6.80 6.12 -32.09
CA LEU A 569 -5.78 5.52 -32.95
C LEU A 569 -4.76 4.71 -32.15
N ALA A 570 -4.35 5.17 -30.98
CA ALA A 570 -3.44 4.45 -30.10
C ALA A 570 -4.05 3.13 -29.62
N LEU A 571 -5.33 3.12 -29.25
CA LEU A 571 -6.04 1.90 -28.87
C LEU A 571 -6.17 0.91 -30.06
N ILE A 572 -6.55 1.38 -31.24
CA ILE A 572 -6.65 0.54 -32.44
C ILE A 572 -5.28 -0.08 -32.76
N ALA A 573 -4.23 0.74 -32.81
CA ALA A 573 -2.88 0.27 -33.11
C ALA A 573 -2.24 -0.55 -31.98
N GLY A 574 -2.80 -0.54 -30.78
CA GLY A 574 -2.21 -1.15 -29.59
C GLY A 574 -0.94 -0.46 -29.12
N LEU A 575 -0.93 0.87 -29.17
CA LEU A 575 0.16 1.72 -28.72
C LEU A 575 -0.19 2.36 -27.39
N PHE A 576 0.70 2.26 -26.39
CA PHE A 576 0.46 2.74 -25.02
C PHE A 576 -0.90 2.30 -24.48
N THR A 577 -1.27 1.05 -24.72
CA THR A 577 -2.61 0.51 -24.44
C THR A 577 -3.05 0.78 -23.02
N TRP A 578 -2.14 0.60 -22.04
CA TRP A 578 -2.44 0.88 -20.65
C TRP A 578 -2.75 2.37 -20.41
N LEU A 579 -1.89 3.26 -20.92
CA LEU A 579 -2.02 4.72 -20.74
C LEU A 579 -3.26 5.26 -21.45
N SER A 580 -3.47 4.82 -22.71
CA SER A 580 -4.63 5.22 -23.50
C SER A 580 -5.94 4.79 -22.83
N SER A 581 -6.01 3.56 -22.31
CA SER A 581 -7.17 3.09 -21.57
C SER A 581 -7.37 3.87 -20.26
N ALA A 582 -6.31 4.16 -19.49
CA ALA A 582 -6.39 4.97 -18.29
C ALA A 582 -6.87 6.41 -18.60
N ALA A 583 -6.41 7.00 -19.72
CA ALA A 583 -6.85 8.31 -20.16
C ALA A 583 -8.35 8.33 -20.49
N THR A 584 -8.88 7.27 -21.16
CA THR A 584 -10.32 7.20 -21.43
C THR A 584 -11.17 7.11 -20.15
N ILE A 585 -10.67 6.47 -19.08
CA ILE A 585 -11.36 6.48 -17.77
C ILE A 585 -11.47 7.90 -17.24
N GLY A 586 -10.36 8.65 -17.25
CA GLY A 586 -10.34 10.06 -16.80
C GLY A 586 -11.28 10.94 -17.60
N LEU A 587 -11.28 10.79 -18.93
CA LEU A 587 -12.18 11.54 -19.84
C LEU A 587 -13.65 11.17 -19.57
N THR A 588 -13.97 9.90 -19.44
CA THR A 588 -15.35 9.46 -19.17
C THR A 588 -15.85 10.00 -17.83
N ILE A 589 -15.00 9.97 -16.79
CA ILE A 589 -15.35 10.58 -15.50
C ILE A 589 -15.57 12.08 -15.63
N ALA A 590 -14.73 12.79 -16.39
CA ALA A 590 -14.90 14.21 -16.64
C ALA A 590 -16.21 14.50 -17.40
N PHE A 591 -16.55 13.69 -18.39
CA PHE A 591 -17.85 13.80 -19.09
C PHE A 591 -19.05 13.51 -18.18
N CYS A 592 -18.95 12.50 -17.29
CA CYS A 592 -19.98 12.26 -16.29
C CYS A 592 -20.19 13.51 -15.40
N LEU A 593 -19.11 14.05 -14.84
CA LEU A 593 -19.15 15.21 -13.95
C LEU A 593 -19.62 16.49 -14.64
N SER A 594 -19.43 16.59 -15.97
CA SER A 594 -19.89 17.71 -16.77
C SER A 594 -21.37 17.59 -17.21
N GLY A 595 -22.08 16.53 -16.83
CA GLY A 595 -23.45 16.27 -17.28
C GLY A 595 -23.56 15.87 -18.76
N MET A 596 -22.47 15.46 -19.39
CA MET A 596 -22.41 15.10 -20.82
C MET A 596 -22.44 13.58 -21.06
N PHE A 597 -22.73 12.79 -20.04
CA PHE A 597 -22.63 11.33 -20.13
C PHE A 597 -23.88 10.63 -19.57
N TYR A 598 -24.34 9.61 -20.27
CA TYR A 598 -25.57 8.89 -19.95
C TYR A 598 -25.28 7.53 -19.33
N TRP A 599 -26.19 7.05 -18.46
CA TRP A 599 -26.08 5.74 -17.81
C TRP A 599 -25.94 4.59 -18.80
N VAL A 600 -26.57 4.64 -19.95
CA VAL A 600 -26.45 3.63 -21.01
C VAL A 600 -25.03 3.44 -21.52
N ASN A 601 -24.16 4.43 -21.32
CA ASN A 601 -22.78 4.41 -21.78
C ASN A 601 -21.76 4.12 -20.65
N ILE A 602 -22.22 3.83 -19.43
CA ILE A 602 -21.33 3.60 -18.28
C ILE A 602 -20.33 2.47 -18.48
N TRP A 603 -20.62 1.54 -19.38
CA TRP A 603 -19.74 0.44 -19.78
C TRP A 603 -18.38 0.90 -20.32
N PHE A 604 -18.25 2.15 -20.78
CA PHE A 604 -16.98 2.72 -21.23
C PHE A 604 -15.91 2.61 -20.17
N ILE A 605 -16.22 2.90 -18.91
CA ILE A 605 -15.28 2.84 -17.78
C ILE A 605 -14.80 1.40 -17.55
N PHE A 606 -15.73 0.45 -17.53
CA PHE A 606 -15.41 -0.97 -17.27
C PHE A 606 -14.61 -1.62 -18.40
N VAL A 607 -14.93 -1.29 -19.65
CA VAL A 607 -14.14 -1.73 -20.81
C VAL A 607 -12.73 -1.15 -20.77
N ALA A 608 -12.57 0.14 -20.41
CA ALA A 608 -11.26 0.75 -20.26
C ALA A 608 -10.42 0.06 -19.19
N PHE A 609 -11.00 -0.25 -18.01
CA PHE A 609 -10.31 -1.05 -16.98
C PHE A 609 -9.89 -2.43 -17.51
N ALA A 610 -10.76 -3.14 -18.22
CA ALA A 610 -10.43 -4.43 -18.82
C ALA A 610 -9.28 -4.33 -19.84
N LEU A 611 -9.17 -3.22 -20.56
CA LEU A 611 -8.12 -2.98 -21.57
C LEU A 611 -6.78 -2.54 -20.99
N MET A 612 -6.70 -2.15 -19.72
CA MET A 612 -5.43 -1.87 -19.03
C MET A 612 -4.54 -3.12 -18.87
N ASN A 613 -5.00 -4.29 -19.31
CA ASN A 613 -4.27 -5.55 -19.26
C ASN A 613 -3.01 -5.63 -20.16
N GLY A 614 -2.74 -4.63 -20.97
CA GLY A 614 -1.57 -4.57 -21.84
C GLY A 614 -1.66 -5.41 -23.10
N SER A 615 -2.83 -5.59 -23.67
CA SER A 615 -3.08 -6.36 -24.92
C SER A 615 -2.27 -5.86 -26.13
N GLY A 616 -1.79 -4.61 -26.12
CA GLY A 616 -0.90 -4.05 -27.14
C GLY A 616 0.46 -4.75 -27.22
N ARG A 617 0.91 -5.39 -26.15
CA ARG A 617 2.13 -6.20 -26.15
C ARG A 617 1.93 -7.56 -26.83
N THR A 618 0.73 -8.07 -26.85
CA THR A 618 0.40 -9.35 -27.50
C THR A 618 0.22 -9.16 -29.01
N VAL A 619 -0.66 -8.24 -29.40
CA VAL A 619 -0.91 -7.85 -30.79
C VAL A 619 -1.06 -6.34 -30.84
N GLY A 620 0.03 -5.62 -31.19
CA GLY A 620 0.04 -4.17 -31.27
C GLY A 620 1.44 -3.58 -31.23
N LEU A 621 1.51 -2.26 -31.33
CA LEU A 621 2.79 -1.51 -31.37
C LEU A 621 3.54 -1.53 -30.02
N ASP A 622 2.86 -1.74 -28.91
CA ASP A 622 3.48 -1.85 -27.57
C ASP A 622 4.56 -2.93 -27.51
N ARG A 623 4.45 -3.97 -28.37
CA ARG A 623 5.44 -5.04 -28.47
C ARG A 623 6.84 -4.54 -28.83
N TRP A 624 6.92 -3.46 -29.63
CA TRP A 624 8.20 -2.89 -30.10
C TRP A 624 8.53 -1.58 -29.40
N VAL A 625 7.54 -0.71 -29.22
CA VAL A 625 7.72 0.65 -28.68
C VAL A 625 8.11 0.62 -27.21
N ILE A 626 7.41 -0.17 -26.37
CA ILE A 626 7.70 -0.22 -24.92
C ILE A 626 9.12 -0.73 -24.64
N PRO A 627 9.59 -1.85 -25.23
CA PRO A 627 10.98 -2.30 -25.03
C PRO A 627 12.02 -1.30 -25.57
N TRP A 628 11.70 -0.57 -26.65
CA TRP A 628 12.58 0.47 -27.17
C TRP A 628 12.71 1.65 -26.19
N ILE A 629 11.59 2.14 -25.66
CA ILE A 629 11.57 3.19 -24.63
C ILE A 629 12.34 2.72 -23.37
N GLN A 630 12.08 1.52 -22.91
CA GLN A 630 12.75 0.95 -21.73
C GLN A 630 14.27 0.86 -21.92
N ARG A 631 14.75 0.51 -23.11
CA ARG A 631 16.18 0.52 -23.44
C ARG A 631 16.79 1.92 -23.45
N LYS A 632 16.07 2.92 -23.99
CA LYS A 632 16.56 4.31 -24.10
C LYS A 632 16.47 5.08 -22.78
N LEU A 633 15.37 4.94 -22.07
CA LEU A 633 15.08 5.71 -20.85
C LEU A 633 15.27 4.89 -19.56
N GLY A 634 15.53 3.60 -19.66
CA GLY A 634 15.62 2.71 -18.51
C GLY A 634 16.64 3.15 -17.47
N LYS A 635 17.79 3.64 -17.92
CA LYS A 635 18.83 4.19 -17.02
C LYS A 635 18.38 5.46 -16.31
N ALA A 636 17.59 6.32 -16.96
CA ALA A 636 17.07 7.54 -16.37
C ALA A 636 15.89 7.27 -15.45
N TRP A 637 15.04 6.27 -15.78
CA TRP A 637 13.82 5.95 -15.04
C TRP A 637 14.06 5.04 -13.85
N TYR A 638 14.87 3.98 -14.03
CA TYR A 638 15.17 2.99 -12.98
C TYR A 638 16.46 3.30 -12.20
N GLY A 639 17.25 4.28 -12.66
CA GLY A 639 18.60 4.52 -12.16
C GLY A 639 19.56 3.38 -12.57
N THR A 640 20.84 3.56 -12.32
CA THR A 640 21.76 2.43 -12.24
C THR A 640 21.42 1.70 -10.94
N PRO A 641 21.11 0.41 -10.97
CA PRO A 641 20.98 -0.37 -9.74
C PRO A 641 22.34 -0.28 -9.03
N LYS A 642 22.43 0.61 -8.03
CA LYS A 642 23.50 0.49 -7.04
C LYS A 642 23.15 -0.78 -6.31
N ALA A 643 23.97 -1.82 -6.49
CA ALA A 643 23.92 -2.98 -5.62
C ALA A 643 24.02 -2.46 -4.19
N ARG A 644 22.89 -2.38 -3.48
CA ARG A 644 22.85 -2.02 -2.05
C ARG A 644 23.32 -3.16 -1.16
N TYR A 645 23.59 -4.29 -1.75
CA TYR A 645 24.30 -5.40 -1.11
C TYR A 645 25.79 -5.09 -1.22
N GLY A 646 26.34 -4.42 -0.21
CA GLY A 646 27.76 -4.40 0.07
C GLY A 646 28.20 -5.83 0.41
N GLY A 647 28.20 -6.68 -0.58
CA GLY A 647 28.79 -7.98 -0.49
C GLY A 647 30.23 -7.88 -0.95
N LYS A 648 31.16 -7.77 -0.06
CA LYS A 648 32.16 -8.77 0.01
C LYS A 648 31.72 -9.69 1.03
#